data_603c1b0fb47b89d6c1f4971b8998b094
#
_entry.id   603c1b0fb47b89d6c1f4971b8998b094
#
_cell.length_a   1.000
_cell.length_b   1.000
_cell.length_c   1.000
_cell.angle_alpha   90.00
_cell.angle_beta   90.00
_cell.angle_gamma   90.00
#
_symmetry.space_group_name_H-M   'P 1'
#
loop_
_entity.id
_entity.type
_entity.pdbx_description
1 polymer ?
#
loop_
_entity_poly.entity_id
_entity_poly.type
_entity_poly.pdbx_seq_one_letter_code
_entity_poly.pdbx_strand_id
1 'polypeptide(L)'
;MFDDNIEERYSLAIERISEINKDDELSDYGAGSYADYFKNVSAFILLMDKLRNDIADKAFDNASLEELGEYNRALYKDVTGEAYNTSYANPRVSVRCFGEQCGRLFSMVYMEIRGLIVYMYERRLADATALIELFIELYCIVKDCAADNTEADYKHLKEAVYWYVSDYSDDHIEYRIRELIDPSLDFAVRIIMDSDLNDLRYLYRYGEYITDNEIKMAQHLNSLSEQQIKDMAATFTEGYRKGFILGNKLLEKKQTVNIRYCVGFERLVREEIKQFEAMGLKPTIYRAAVNSINKRMHIKIGYYGASPNKQMEFDHRFDNALYLDGDFVERKLGALKNAYEKHKELADVHGGPAVMEVFGEKPFEPDDAKECYHLDDKQQKLIVKYNNESGAIVNSYIKGEERSFTIIAYPSPEAGDKFTEIFDEIVKINTLDYDKYKVVQQRIIDVLDTAEYVRVKGCNGNETDMKVSIMKVNDGSKQTVFENCLADVNIPLGEVFTSPVLKGTEGVLNVSKVYLNDINFKNLKVHFKDGFVTDYMCDNYEDEKRCKDLFKENVLFNHDTLPIGEFAIGTNTTAYVSANRYDIVYLLPILIVEKMGPHFALGDTCYSRSEDVAVFNPDGKEIISRDNEVSLLRKSEPDKAYYNCHTDITIPYDEIGRISVVDYSGKETSIIQNGRFVLSGTDMLNEPFED
;
A
#
# COMPACT_ATOMS: atom_id res chain seq x y z
N MET A 1 23.67 -3.56 -19.83
CA MET A 1 25.05 -4.00 -20.03
C MET A 1 25.30 -5.29 -19.24
N PHE A 2 24.32 -6.19 -19.22
CA PHE A 2 24.37 -7.46 -18.49
C PHE A 2 24.18 -8.51 -19.55
N ASP A 3 25.19 -9.01 -20.30
CA ASP A 3 24.64 -10.02 -21.05
C ASP A 3 25.39 -11.16 -21.62
N ASP A 4 26.54 -11.09 -22.05
CA ASP A 4 27.13 -12.28 -22.68
C ASP A 4 27.85 -13.20 -21.67
N ASN A 5 27.94 -12.79 -20.37
CA ASN A 5 28.64 -13.52 -19.32
C ASN A 5 27.87 -13.73 -18.00
N ILE A 6 26.55 -13.41 -17.93
CA ILE A 6 25.83 -13.49 -16.65
C ILE A 6 25.71 -14.93 -16.13
N GLU A 7 25.50 -15.90 -17.00
CA GLU A 7 25.45 -17.33 -16.64
C GLU A 7 26.79 -17.83 -16.10
N GLU A 8 27.90 -17.36 -16.67
CA GLU A 8 29.25 -17.70 -16.19
C GLU A 8 29.52 -17.07 -14.83
N ARG A 9 29.24 -15.77 -14.67
CA ARG A 9 29.36 -15.09 -13.36
C ARG A 9 28.54 -15.76 -12.29
N TYR A 10 27.26 -16.07 -12.60
CA TYR A 10 26.38 -16.79 -11.68
C TYR A 10 26.97 -18.14 -11.28
N SER A 11 27.44 -18.94 -12.25
CA SER A 11 28.02 -20.25 -11.99
C SER A 11 29.26 -20.18 -11.09
N LEU A 12 30.16 -19.20 -11.33
CA LEU A 12 31.34 -18.95 -10.51
C LEU A 12 30.94 -18.51 -9.07
N ALA A 13 29.93 -17.66 -8.96
CA ALA A 13 29.42 -17.25 -7.66
C ALA A 13 28.84 -18.45 -6.86
N ILE A 14 28.08 -19.32 -7.50
CA ILE A 14 27.53 -20.54 -6.86
C ILE A 14 28.65 -21.52 -6.45
N GLU A 15 29.68 -21.68 -7.28
CA GLU A 15 30.85 -22.48 -6.90
C GLU A 15 31.50 -21.93 -5.63
N ARG A 16 31.71 -20.61 -5.56
CA ARG A 16 32.24 -19.95 -4.36
C ARG A 16 31.33 -20.10 -3.15
N ILE A 17 30.01 -20.00 -3.31
CA ILE A 17 29.03 -20.26 -2.23
C ILE A 17 29.14 -21.71 -1.73
N SER A 18 29.35 -22.68 -2.63
CA SER A 18 29.54 -24.08 -2.24
C SER A 18 30.83 -24.29 -1.41
N GLU A 19 31.89 -23.51 -1.67
CA GLU A 19 33.10 -23.50 -0.85
C GLU A 19 32.82 -22.88 0.52
N ILE A 20 32.19 -21.69 0.57
CA ILE A 20 31.84 -21.00 1.84
C ILE A 20 30.98 -21.90 2.74
N ASN A 21 30.02 -22.63 2.16
CA ASN A 21 29.15 -23.54 2.92
C ASN A 21 29.92 -24.66 3.63
N LYS A 22 31.13 -25.01 3.14
CA LYS A 22 31.98 -26.09 3.68
C LYS A 22 33.18 -25.54 4.47
N ASP A 23 33.37 -24.23 4.48
CA ASP A 23 34.53 -23.59 5.08
C ASP A 23 34.40 -23.54 6.61
N ASP A 24 35.37 -24.09 7.33
CA ASP A 24 35.45 -24.08 8.79
C ASP A 24 36.44 -23.04 9.34
N GLU A 25 37.18 -22.33 8.46
CA GLU A 25 38.26 -21.43 8.89
C GLU A 25 37.78 -20.31 9.81
N LEU A 26 36.55 -19.74 9.59
CA LEU A 26 36.00 -18.76 10.52
C LEU A 26 35.80 -19.31 11.95
N SER A 27 35.43 -20.59 12.08
CA SER A 27 35.34 -21.25 13.37
C SER A 27 36.73 -21.45 13.98
N ASP A 28 37.72 -21.84 13.16
CA ASP A 28 39.09 -22.01 13.58
C ASP A 28 39.75 -20.70 14.06
N TYR A 29 39.35 -19.58 13.48
CA TYR A 29 39.75 -18.23 13.91
C TYR A 29 38.96 -17.71 15.13
N GLY A 30 38.06 -18.50 15.70
CA GLY A 30 37.24 -18.09 16.85
C GLY A 30 36.01 -17.27 16.54
N ALA A 31 35.68 -17.11 15.27
CA ALA A 31 34.52 -16.35 14.78
C ALA A 31 33.28 -17.26 14.51
N GLY A 32 32.98 -18.20 15.43
CA GLY A 32 31.96 -19.23 15.23
C GLY A 32 30.58 -18.74 14.90
N SER A 33 30.12 -17.62 15.51
CA SER A 33 28.80 -17.04 15.19
C SER A 33 28.70 -16.58 13.73
N TYR A 34 29.78 -16.02 13.18
CA TYR A 34 29.85 -15.64 11.77
C TYR A 34 29.90 -16.87 10.86
N ALA A 35 30.66 -17.92 11.25
CA ALA A 35 30.69 -19.19 10.52
C ALA A 35 29.28 -19.78 10.37
N ASP A 36 28.52 -19.82 11.47
CA ASP A 36 27.15 -20.33 11.47
C ASP A 36 26.23 -19.50 10.55
N TYR A 37 26.34 -18.18 10.58
CA TYR A 37 25.58 -17.28 9.71
C TYR A 37 25.89 -17.54 8.23
N PHE A 38 27.19 -17.51 7.85
CA PHE A 38 27.58 -17.69 6.45
C PHE A 38 27.24 -19.08 5.92
N LYS A 39 27.34 -20.13 6.74
CA LYS A 39 26.90 -21.49 6.36
C LYS A 39 25.38 -21.56 6.17
N ASN A 40 24.61 -20.95 7.07
CA ASN A 40 23.15 -20.92 6.98
C ASN A 40 22.70 -20.22 5.70
N VAL A 41 23.22 -19.01 5.42
CA VAL A 41 22.87 -18.26 4.24
C VAL A 41 23.36 -18.93 2.95
N SER A 42 24.58 -19.49 2.95
CA SER A 42 25.09 -20.27 1.81
C SER A 42 24.22 -21.46 1.48
N ALA A 43 23.73 -22.19 2.51
CA ALA A 43 22.80 -23.29 2.30
C ALA A 43 21.49 -22.83 1.67
N PHE A 44 20.98 -21.66 2.06
CA PHE A 44 19.80 -21.06 1.43
C PHE A 44 20.07 -20.65 -0.03
N ILE A 45 21.22 -20.03 -0.34
CA ILE A 45 21.58 -19.67 -1.72
C ILE A 45 21.69 -20.95 -2.59
N LEU A 46 22.28 -22.01 -2.10
CA LEU A 46 22.34 -23.30 -2.82
C LEU A 46 20.96 -23.93 -3.03
N LEU A 47 20.03 -23.74 -2.08
CA LEU A 47 18.63 -24.11 -2.26
C LEU A 47 17.99 -23.30 -3.38
N MET A 48 18.32 -22.00 -3.52
CA MET A 48 17.82 -21.16 -4.62
C MET A 48 18.39 -21.58 -5.97
N ASP A 49 19.67 -21.98 -6.05
CA ASP A 49 20.23 -22.54 -7.29
C ASP A 49 19.51 -23.86 -7.67
N LYS A 50 19.24 -24.73 -6.68
CA LYS A 50 18.43 -25.92 -6.92
C LYS A 50 17.03 -25.56 -7.42
N LEU A 51 16.35 -24.58 -6.81
CA LEU A 51 15.03 -24.07 -7.25
C LEU A 51 15.08 -23.60 -8.71
N ARG A 52 16.11 -22.84 -9.09
CA ARG A 52 16.33 -22.39 -10.48
C ARG A 52 16.37 -23.58 -11.45
N ASN A 53 17.14 -24.61 -11.09
CA ASN A 53 17.30 -25.81 -11.92
C ASN A 53 15.97 -26.60 -11.98
N ASP A 54 15.31 -26.78 -10.84
CA ASP A 54 13.99 -27.46 -10.77
C ASP A 54 12.93 -26.76 -11.65
N ILE A 55 12.93 -25.41 -11.69
CA ILE A 55 12.05 -24.61 -12.58
C ILE A 55 12.43 -24.81 -14.05
N ALA A 56 13.73 -24.80 -14.39
CA ALA A 56 14.21 -24.95 -15.75
C ALA A 56 13.90 -26.34 -16.30
N ASP A 57 14.07 -27.37 -15.47
CA ASP A 57 13.80 -28.79 -15.79
C ASP A 57 12.31 -29.16 -15.71
N LYS A 58 11.44 -28.20 -15.37
CA LYS A 58 9.99 -28.41 -15.20
C LYS A 58 9.65 -29.48 -14.17
N ALA A 59 10.46 -29.60 -13.13
CA ALA A 59 10.28 -30.61 -12.08
C ALA A 59 8.90 -30.50 -11.38
N PHE A 60 8.34 -29.28 -11.35
CA PHE A 60 7.05 -28.99 -10.72
C PHE A 60 5.83 -29.34 -11.59
N ASP A 61 6.00 -29.62 -12.88
CA ASP A 61 4.87 -29.87 -13.80
C ASP A 61 4.05 -31.12 -13.38
N ASN A 62 4.71 -32.12 -12.77
CA ASN A 62 4.09 -33.35 -12.32
C ASN A 62 3.91 -33.44 -10.79
N ALA A 63 4.34 -32.42 -10.03
CA ALA A 63 4.19 -32.41 -8.59
C ALA A 63 2.70 -32.24 -8.20
N SER A 64 2.28 -32.92 -7.13
CA SER A 64 0.95 -32.73 -6.55
C SER A 64 0.84 -31.36 -5.87
N LEU A 65 -0.40 -30.95 -5.59
CA LEU A 65 -0.66 -29.72 -4.83
C LEU A 65 0.02 -29.78 -3.43
N GLU A 66 0.02 -30.93 -2.78
CA GLU A 66 0.62 -31.16 -1.47
C GLU A 66 2.15 -31.02 -1.53
N GLU A 67 2.81 -31.67 -2.50
CA GLU A 67 4.26 -31.57 -2.70
C GLU A 67 4.70 -30.13 -2.99
N LEU A 68 3.95 -29.37 -3.82
CA LEU A 68 4.22 -27.95 -4.05
C LEU A 68 4.04 -27.12 -2.77
N GLY A 69 3.02 -27.42 -1.96
CA GLY A 69 2.80 -26.77 -0.68
C GLY A 69 3.93 -27.04 0.32
N GLU A 70 4.43 -28.30 0.39
CA GLU A 70 5.59 -28.65 1.21
C GLU A 70 6.84 -27.91 0.76
N TYR A 71 7.10 -27.87 -0.54
CA TYR A 71 8.22 -27.13 -1.11
C TYR A 71 8.14 -25.64 -0.80
N ASN A 72 6.97 -25.04 -0.99
CA ASN A 72 6.73 -23.62 -0.68
C ASN A 72 6.96 -23.33 0.82
N ARG A 73 6.40 -24.13 1.72
CA ARG A 73 6.64 -23.99 3.16
C ARG A 73 8.14 -24.11 3.52
N ALA A 74 8.88 -24.99 2.83
CA ALA A 74 10.31 -25.15 3.06
C ALA A 74 11.12 -23.89 2.70
N LEU A 75 10.70 -23.11 1.69
CA LEU A 75 11.33 -21.85 1.31
C LEU A 75 11.18 -20.74 2.37
N TYR A 76 10.15 -20.82 3.21
CA TYR A 76 9.82 -19.79 4.20
C TYR A 76 9.94 -20.26 5.65
N LYS A 77 10.35 -21.52 5.87
CA LYS A 77 10.33 -22.18 7.20
C LYS A 77 11.09 -21.44 8.30
N ASP A 78 12.14 -20.70 7.93
CA ASP A 78 13.04 -19.99 8.84
C ASP A 78 12.47 -18.68 9.36
N VAL A 79 11.40 -18.16 8.74
CA VAL A 79 10.78 -16.89 9.09
C VAL A 79 9.32 -17.02 9.51
N THR A 80 8.71 -18.20 9.33
CA THR A 80 7.31 -18.43 9.72
C THR A 80 7.15 -18.74 11.20
N GLY A 81 6.10 -18.22 11.84
CA GLY A 81 5.73 -18.52 13.22
C GLY A 81 6.89 -18.35 14.20
N GLU A 82 7.06 -19.33 15.10
CA GLU A 82 8.10 -19.32 16.14
C GLU A 82 9.53 -19.44 15.59
N ALA A 83 9.72 -19.93 14.35
CA ALA A 83 11.05 -20.04 13.77
C ALA A 83 11.73 -18.68 13.61
N TYR A 84 10.96 -17.62 13.40
CA TYR A 84 11.48 -16.25 13.35
C TYR A 84 12.23 -15.84 14.63
N ASN A 85 11.83 -16.35 15.80
CA ASN A 85 12.46 -16.03 17.08
C ASN A 85 13.92 -16.54 17.20
N THR A 86 14.33 -17.41 16.29
CA THR A 86 15.71 -17.95 16.23
C THR A 86 16.41 -17.67 14.90
N SER A 87 15.72 -17.06 13.95
CA SER A 87 16.25 -16.70 12.63
C SER A 87 17.17 -15.49 12.69
N TYR A 88 18.18 -15.47 11.84
CA TYR A 88 19.00 -14.27 11.59
C TYR A 88 18.22 -13.13 10.92
N ALA A 89 17.06 -13.41 10.34
CA ALA A 89 16.11 -12.39 9.91
C ALA A 89 15.57 -11.56 11.09
N ASN A 90 15.64 -12.08 12.34
CA ASN A 90 15.20 -11.32 13.51
C ASN A 90 16.34 -10.43 14.01
N PRO A 91 16.21 -9.09 13.98
CA PRO A 91 17.26 -8.17 14.41
C PRO A 91 17.74 -8.42 15.84
N ARG A 92 16.85 -8.86 16.77
CA ARG A 92 17.23 -9.21 18.15
C ARG A 92 18.21 -10.39 18.21
N VAL A 93 18.03 -11.37 17.31
CA VAL A 93 18.92 -12.53 17.23
C VAL A 93 20.27 -12.12 16.67
N SER A 94 20.28 -11.42 15.54
CA SER A 94 21.50 -11.00 14.88
C SER A 94 22.31 -10.01 15.71
N VAL A 95 21.66 -9.06 16.39
CA VAL A 95 22.34 -8.13 17.33
C VAL A 95 22.97 -8.87 18.50
N ARG A 96 22.30 -9.88 19.04
CA ARG A 96 22.85 -10.72 20.10
C ARG A 96 24.09 -11.51 19.64
N CYS A 97 24.12 -11.94 18.38
CA CYS A 97 25.23 -12.74 17.81
C CYS A 97 26.43 -11.88 17.38
N PHE A 98 26.19 -10.66 16.86
CA PHE A 98 27.20 -9.88 16.14
C PHE A 98 27.40 -8.45 16.71
N GLY A 99 26.73 -8.12 17.79
CA GLY A 99 26.69 -6.74 18.30
C GLY A 99 25.75 -5.83 17.53
N GLU A 100 25.55 -4.62 18.01
CA GLU A 100 24.48 -3.74 17.53
C GLU A 100 24.62 -3.40 16.04
N GLN A 101 25.79 -2.94 15.62
CA GLN A 101 26.00 -2.44 14.27
C GLN A 101 26.04 -3.58 13.24
N CYS A 102 26.91 -4.57 13.44
CA CYS A 102 27.01 -5.72 12.54
C CYS A 102 25.74 -6.57 12.55
N GLY A 103 25.07 -6.70 13.71
CA GLY A 103 23.85 -7.49 13.83
C GLY A 103 22.71 -6.92 13.01
N ARG A 104 22.48 -5.61 13.05
CA ARG A 104 21.48 -4.94 12.18
C ARG A 104 21.81 -5.13 10.71
N LEU A 105 23.09 -4.95 10.32
CA LEU A 105 23.52 -5.12 8.94
C LEU A 105 23.31 -6.56 8.45
N PHE A 106 23.72 -7.57 9.21
CA PHE A 106 23.54 -8.96 8.81
C PHE A 106 22.08 -9.42 8.80
N SER A 107 21.23 -8.85 9.66
CA SER A 107 19.80 -9.10 9.63
C SER A 107 19.17 -8.53 8.34
N MET A 108 19.52 -7.29 7.97
CA MET A 108 19.09 -6.66 6.72
C MET A 108 19.58 -7.46 5.49
N VAL A 109 20.85 -7.86 5.46
CA VAL A 109 21.41 -8.68 4.35
C VAL A 109 20.70 -10.03 4.24
N TYR A 110 20.37 -10.66 5.38
CA TYR A 110 19.58 -11.89 5.39
C TYR A 110 18.23 -11.70 4.70
N MET A 111 17.56 -10.59 4.92
CA MET A 111 16.29 -10.26 4.27
C MET A 111 16.45 -9.95 2.78
N GLU A 112 17.51 -9.26 2.36
CA GLU A 112 17.78 -9.06 0.93
C GLU A 112 18.02 -10.40 0.22
N ILE A 113 18.79 -11.30 0.81
CA ILE A 113 19.06 -12.65 0.25
C ILE A 113 17.77 -13.46 0.04
N ARG A 114 16.74 -13.26 0.84
CA ARG A 114 15.44 -13.91 0.63
C ARG A 114 14.75 -13.48 -0.65
N GLY A 115 15.10 -12.30 -1.18
CA GLY A 115 14.66 -11.84 -2.50
C GLY A 115 15.06 -12.78 -3.66
N LEU A 116 16.07 -13.65 -3.44
CA LEU A 116 16.46 -14.68 -4.42
C LEU A 116 15.30 -15.62 -4.78
N ILE A 117 14.35 -15.89 -3.88
CA ILE A 117 13.15 -16.69 -4.20
C ILE A 117 12.48 -16.09 -5.45
N VAL A 118 12.19 -14.79 -5.42
CA VAL A 118 11.55 -14.06 -6.51
C VAL A 118 12.43 -14.06 -7.76
N TYR A 119 13.71 -13.78 -7.61
CA TYR A 119 14.63 -13.71 -8.76
C TYR A 119 14.75 -15.04 -9.50
N MET A 120 14.64 -16.19 -8.80
CA MET A 120 14.61 -17.50 -9.44
C MET A 120 13.33 -17.73 -10.26
N TYR A 121 12.16 -17.44 -9.67
CA TYR A 121 10.87 -17.58 -10.37
C TYR A 121 10.74 -16.64 -11.58
N GLU A 122 11.17 -15.41 -11.45
CA GLU A 122 11.10 -14.39 -12.51
C GLU A 122 12.30 -14.43 -13.48
N ARG A 123 13.25 -15.35 -13.27
CA ARG A 123 14.49 -15.50 -14.08
C ARG A 123 15.35 -14.25 -14.11
N ARG A 124 15.42 -13.53 -13.01
CA ARG A 124 16.20 -12.30 -12.85
C ARG A 124 17.63 -12.64 -12.40
N LEU A 125 18.37 -13.30 -13.29
CA LEU A 125 19.69 -13.85 -12.96
C LEU A 125 20.72 -12.75 -12.65
N ALA A 126 20.63 -11.59 -13.29
CA ALA A 126 21.53 -10.48 -13.05
C ALA A 126 21.40 -9.94 -11.61
N ASP A 127 20.15 -9.73 -11.15
CA ASP A 127 19.88 -9.28 -9.77
C ASP A 127 20.35 -10.32 -8.76
N ALA A 128 20.10 -11.60 -9.05
CA ALA A 128 20.55 -12.69 -8.17
C ALA A 128 22.07 -12.75 -8.06
N THR A 129 22.77 -12.63 -9.20
CA THR A 129 24.25 -12.69 -9.23
C THR A 129 24.86 -11.55 -8.43
N ALA A 130 24.37 -10.31 -8.65
CA ALA A 130 24.88 -9.15 -7.94
C ALA A 130 24.70 -9.26 -6.42
N LEU A 131 23.57 -9.79 -5.98
CA LEU A 131 23.29 -9.99 -4.56
C LEU A 131 24.15 -11.12 -3.93
N ILE A 132 24.39 -12.21 -4.67
CA ILE A 132 25.28 -13.29 -4.23
C ILE A 132 26.73 -12.80 -4.15
N GLU A 133 27.19 -11.98 -5.11
CA GLU A 133 28.51 -11.38 -5.10
C GLU A 133 28.71 -10.45 -3.89
N LEU A 134 27.69 -9.63 -3.53
CA LEU A 134 27.73 -8.88 -2.27
C LEU A 134 27.92 -9.80 -1.06
N PHE A 135 27.15 -10.88 -0.98
CA PHE A 135 27.27 -11.82 0.14
C PHE A 135 28.70 -12.43 0.22
N ILE A 136 29.30 -12.78 -0.91
CA ILE A 136 30.68 -13.29 -0.97
C ILE A 136 31.66 -12.21 -0.49
N GLU A 137 31.49 -10.96 -0.88
CA GLU A 137 32.34 -9.84 -0.44
C GLU A 137 32.26 -9.67 1.10
N LEU A 138 31.05 -9.66 1.67
CA LEU A 138 30.88 -9.57 3.12
C LEU A 138 31.55 -10.75 3.87
N TYR A 139 31.47 -11.97 3.30
CA TYR A 139 32.19 -13.12 3.84
C TYR A 139 33.71 -12.89 3.84
N CYS A 140 34.29 -12.40 2.73
CA CYS A 140 35.72 -12.15 2.62
C CYS A 140 36.18 -11.11 3.65
N ILE A 141 35.44 -10.00 3.81
CA ILE A 141 35.76 -8.96 4.80
C ILE A 141 35.81 -9.54 6.22
N VAL A 142 34.82 -10.34 6.61
CA VAL A 142 34.77 -10.96 7.94
C VAL A 142 35.89 -11.98 8.11
N LYS A 143 36.18 -12.78 7.08
CA LYS A 143 37.24 -13.79 7.10
C LYS A 143 38.62 -13.17 7.29
N ASP A 144 38.91 -12.08 6.56
CA ASP A 144 40.18 -11.35 6.67
C ASP A 144 40.36 -10.76 8.07
N CYS A 145 39.32 -10.13 8.63
CA CYS A 145 39.34 -9.63 10.00
C CYS A 145 39.60 -10.76 11.02
N ALA A 146 38.94 -11.90 10.86
CA ALA A 146 39.10 -13.05 11.74
C ALA A 146 40.52 -13.66 11.65
N ALA A 147 41.10 -13.76 10.46
CA ALA A 147 42.46 -14.22 10.23
C ALA A 147 43.51 -13.30 10.91
N ASP A 148 43.26 -11.97 10.91
CA ASP A 148 44.08 -10.98 11.58
C ASP A 148 43.76 -10.88 13.09
N ASN A 149 42.86 -11.71 13.62
CA ASN A 149 42.41 -11.71 15.02
C ASN A 149 41.87 -10.34 15.45
N THR A 150 41.10 -9.68 14.55
CA THR A 150 40.40 -8.42 14.80
C THR A 150 38.88 -8.64 14.79
N GLU A 151 38.13 -7.71 15.37
CA GLU A 151 36.66 -7.68 15.22
C GLU A 151 36.29 -7.36 13.76
N ALA A 152 35.11 -7.79 13.36
CA ALA A 152 34.58 -7.50 12.02
C ALA A 152 34.51 -5.96 11.79
N ASP A 153 35.10 -5.50 10.68
CA ASP A 153 35.14 -4.08 10.32
C ASP A 153 33.78 -3.60 9.79
N TYR A 154 32.93 -3.13 10.74
CA TYR A 154 31.60 -2.62 10.39
C TYR A 154 31.64 -1.53 9.31
N LYS A 155 32.66 -0.66 9.32
CA LYS A 155 32.75 0.42 8.34
C LYS A 155 32.90 -0.16 6.92
N HIS A 156 33.78 -1.12 6.76
CA HIS A 156 34.05 -1.77 5.48
C HIS A 156 32.82 -2.60 5.03
N LEU A 157 32.18 -3.33 5.95
CA LEU A 157 30.91 -4.04 5.67
C LEU A 157 29.82 -3.08 5.19
N LYS A 158 29.66 -1.95 5.87
CA LYS A 158 28.69 -0.93 5.48
C LYS A 158 29.01 -0.30 4.12
N GLU A 159 30.26 -0.05 3.83
CA GLU A 159 30.72 0.47 2.53
C GLU A 159 30.41 -0.52 1.40
N ALA A 160 30.62 -1.82 1.59
CA ALA A 160 30.26 -2.84 0.61
C ALA A 160 28.75 -2.84 0.29
N VAL A 161 27.91 -2.80 1.33
CA VAL A 161 26.44 -2.70 1.14
C VAL A 161 26.05 -1.40 0.45
N TYR A 162 26.65 -0.27 0.85
CA TYR A 162 26.39 1.04 0.25
C TYR A 162 26.70 1.05 -1.25
N TRP A 163 27.86 0.53 -1.63
CA TRP A 163 28.26 0.50 -3.05
C TRP A 163 27.39 -0.46 -3.86
N TYR A 164 27.04 -1.63 -3.32
CA TYR A 164 26.07 -2.51 -3.97
C TYR A 164 24.75 -1.78 -4.26
N VAL A 165 24.13 -1.16 -3.22
CA VAL A 165 22.89 -0.43 -3.39
C VAL A 165 23.03 0.74 -4.37
N SER A 166 24.13 1.49 -4.28
CA SER A 166 24.41 2.62 -5.14
C SER A 166 24.58 2.19 -6.61
N ASP A 167 25.40 1.17 -6.87
CA ASP A 167 25.78 0.79 -8.23
C ASP A 167 24.64 0.09 -8.98
N TYR A 168 23.80 -0.67 -8.28
CA TYR A 168 22.65 -1.37 -8.88
C TYR A 168 21.33 -0.60 -8.76
N SER A 169 21.31 0.60 -8.17
CA SER A 169 20.08 1.39 -8.02
C SER A 169 19.43 1.75 -9.36
N ASP A 170 20.22 2.08 -10.37
CA ASP A 170 19.71 2.44 -11.71
C ASP A 170 18.94 1.27 -12.33
N ASP A 171 19.48 0.06 -12.27
CA ASP A 171 18.87 -1.15 -12.82
C ASP A 171 17.59 -1.53 -12.06
N HIS A 172 17.64 -1.51 -10.73
CA HIS A 172 16.47 -1.83 -9.89
C HIS A 172 15.33 -0.82 -10.07
N ILE A 173 15.64 0.47 -10.20
CA ILE A 173 14.64 1.53 -10.39
C ILE A 173 14.07 1.47 -11.82
N GLU A 174 14.92 1.32 -12.84
CA GLU A 174 14.44 1.18 -14.22
C GLU A 174 13.52 -0.04 -14.37
N TYR A 175 13.93 -1.19 -13.82
CA TYR A 175 13.11 -2.40 -13.85
C TYR A 175 11.75 -2.16 -13.18
N ARG A 176 11.74 -1.52 -12.01
CA ARG A 176 10.50 -1.21 -11.27
C ARG A 176 9.55 -0.30 -12.04
N ILE A 177 10.09 0.69 -12.76
CA ILE A 177 9.29 1.58 -13.61
C ILE A 177 8.72 0.81 -14.79
N ARG A 178 9.53 -0.03 -15.44
CA ARG A 178 9.07 -0.87 -16.54
C ARG A 178 7.96 -1.83 -16.11
N GLU A 179 8.08 -2.47 -14.96
CA GLU A 179 6.99 -3.30 -14.39
C GLU A 179 5.66 -2.55 -14.29
N LEU A 180 5.71 -1.24 -14.01
CA LEU A 180 4.51 -0.41 -13.92
C LEU A 180 3.88 -0.09 -15.28
N ILE A 181 4.69 0.20 -16.31
CA ILE A 181 4.21 0.81 -17.56
C ILE A 181 4.41 -0.06 -18.81
N ASP A 182 5.25 -1.10 -18.76
CA ASP A 182 5.62 -1.94 -19.90
C ASP A 182 4.91 -3.29 -19.85
N PRO A 183 3.87 -3.50 -20.67
CA PRO A 183 3.11 -4.75 -20.69
C PRO A 183 3.89 -5.94 -21.26
N SER A 184 5.13 -5.76 -21.76
CA SER A 184 6.00 -6.86 -22.16
C SER A 184 6.61 -7.62 -20.98
N LEU A 185 6.60 -7.03 -19.77
CA LEU A 185 6.96 -7.70 -18.53
C LEU A 185 5.74 -8.43 -17.96
N ASP A 186 5.40 -9.56 -18.58
CA ASP A 186 4.13 -10.26 -18.48
C ASP A 186 4.12 -11.50 -17.57
N PHE A 187 5.08 -11.62 -16.65
CA PHE A 187 5.24 -12.82 -15.81
C PHE A 187 3.94 -13.25 -15.13
N ALA A 188 3.29 -12.37 -14.37
CA ALA A 188 2.03 -12.67 -13.69
C ALA A 188 0.87 -12.82 -14.69
N VAL A 189 0.82 -11.99 -15.74
CA VAL A 189 -0.22 -12.04 -16.77
C VAL A 189 -0.24 -13.42 -17.42
N ARG A 190 0.93 -13.99 -17.76
CA ARG A 190 1.00 -15.36 -18.31
C ARG A 190 0.50 -16.42 -17.35
N ILE A 191 0.83 -16.33 -16.07
CA ILE A 191 0.28 -17.27 -15.08
C ILE A 191 -1.24 -17.19 -15.05
N ILE A 192 -1.81 -15.97 -15.01
CA ILE A 192 -3.24 -15.75 -14.96
C ILE A 192 -3.91 -16.24 -16.23
N MET A 193 -3.40 -15.92 -17.43
CA MET A 193 -4.08 -16.17 -18.70
C MET A 193 -3.88 -17.59 -19.21
N ASP A 194 -2.71 -18.19 -19.01
CA ASP A 194 -2.32 -19.47 -19.62
C ASP A 194 -2.57 -20.69 -18.73
N SER A 195 -2.79 -20.49 -17.40
CA SER A 195 -3.02 -21.61 -16.48
C SER A 195 -4.47 -22.11 -16.53
N ASP A 196 -4.69 -23.40 -16.28
CA ASP A 196 -6.01 -23.88 -15.85
C ASP A 196 -6.21 -23.47 -14.38
N LEU A 197 -7.06 -22.47 -14.13
CA LEU A 197 -7.31 -21.94 -12.78
C LEU A 197 -8.14 -22.89 -11.90
N ASN A 198 -8.68 -24.00 -12.44
CA ASN A 198 -9.27 -25.06 -11.62
C ASN A 198 -8.19 -25.97 -11.02
N ASP A 199 -7.01 -26.00 -11.61
CA ASP A 199 -5.84 -26.68 -11.07
C ASP A 199 -5.03 -25.74 -10.17
N LEU A 200 -5.30 -25.76 -8.88
CA LEU A 200 -4.73 -24.82 -7.90
C LEU A 200 -3.21 -24.84 -7.79
N ARG A 201 -2.52 -25.77 -8.47
CA ARG A 201 -1.05 -25.79 -8.53
C ARG A 201 -0.46 -24.53 -9.14
N TYR A 202 -1.24 -23.77 -9.93
CA TYR A 202 -0.80 -22.51 -10.49
C TYR A 202 -0.41 -21.47 -9.43
N LEU A 203 -1.01 -21.50 -8.23
CA LEU A 203 -0.73 -20.58 -7.12
C LEU A 203 0.76 -20.60 -6.73
N TYR A 204 1.41 -21.74 -6.84
CA TYR A 204 2.83 -21.90 -6.48
C TYR A 204 3.79 -21.42 -7.59
N ARG A 205 3.28 -21.04 -8.77
CA ARG A 205 4.12 -20.54 -9.88
C ARG A 205 4.57 -19.09 -9.68
N TYR A 206 3.94 -18.38 -8.73
CA TYR A 206 4.32 -17.01 -8.40
C TYR A 206 5.61 -16.91 -7.58
N GLY A 207 5.97 -17.93 -6.81
CA GLY A 207 7.05 -17.84 -5.82
C GLY A 207 6.69 -16.98 -4.60
N GLU A 208 5.39 -16.79 -4.35
CA GLU A 208 4.86 -16.18 -3.13
C GLU A 208 4.67 -17.23 -2.03
N TYR A 209 4.60 -16.79 -0.78
CA TYR A 209 4.17 -17.66 0.31
C TYR A 209 2.66 -17.90 0.18
N ILE A 210 2.28 -19.17 0.09
CA ILE A 210 0.90 -19.61 -0.13
C ILE A 210 0.43 -20.40 1.09
N THR A 211 -0.72 -19.97 1.61
CA THR A 211 -1.40 -20.62 2.74
C THR A 211 -2.73 -21.25 2.30
N ASP A 212 -3.44 -21.83 3.25
CA ASP A 212 -4.80 -22.32 3.01
C ASP A 212 -5.77 -21.19 2.60
N ASN A 213 -5.47 -19.93 2.90
CA ASN A 213 -6.34 -18.80 2.57
C ASN A 213 -6.36 -18.53 1.07
N GLU A 214 -5.21 -18.48 0.41
CA GLU A 214 -5.13 -18.31 -1.06
C GLU A 214 -5.79 -19.49 -1.78
N ILE A 215 -5.57 -20.71 -1.28
CA ILE A 215 -6.20 -21.92 -1.82
C ILE A 215 -7.73 -21.85 -1.68
N LYS A 216 -8.26 -21.54 -0.49
CA LYS A 216 -9.69 -21.42 -0.24
C LYS A 216 -10.31 -20.27 -1.03
N MET A 217 -9.59 -19.15 -1.19
CA MET A 217 -10.06 -18.03 -2.00
C MET A 217 -10.22 -18.42 -3.46
N ALA A 218 -9.22 -19.06 -4.05
CA ALA A 218 -9.28 -19.57 -5.41
C ALA A 218 -10.40 -20.61 -5.59
N GLN A 219 -10.60 -21.51 -4.61
CA GLN A 219 -11.70 -22.48 -4.61
C GLN A 219 -13.07 -21.79 -4.54
N HIS A 220 -13.21 -20.76 -3.69
CA HIS A 220 -14.45 -19.99 -3.59
C HIS A 220 -14.79 -19.34 -4.92
N LEU A 221 -13.86 -18.60 -5.54
CA LEU A 221 -14.08 -17.99 -6.85
C LEU A 221 -14.40 -19.05 -7.93
N ASN A 222 -13.75 -20.22 -7.88
CA ASN A 222 -14.04 -21.33 -8.80
C ASN A 222 -15.44 -21.94 -8.61
N SER A 223 -16.07 -21.76 -7.45
CA SER A 223 -17.45 -22.18 -7.18
C SER A 223 -18.51 -21.22 -7.75
N LEU A 224 -18.15 -19.97 -8.04
CA LEU A 224 -19.06 -18.97 -8.59
C LEU A 224 -19.34 -19.25 -10.07
N SER A 225 -20.52 -18.85 -10.53
CA SER A 225 -20.88 -18.94 -11.95
C SER A 225 -20.06 -17.95 -12.80
N GLU A 226 -19.91 -18.25 -14.08
CA GLU A 226 -19.28 -17.34 -15.06
C GLU A 226 -19.96 -15.95 -15.09
N GLN A 227 -21.29 -15.91 -14.88
CA GLN A 227 -22.01 -14.64 -14.87
C GLN A 227 -21.66 -13.81 -13.63
N GLN A 228 -21.58 -14.42 -12.45
CA GLN A 228 -21.18 -13.71 -11.22
C GLN A 228 -19.77 -13.12 -11.36
N ILE A 229 -18.81 -13.90 -11.88
CA ILE A 229 -17.45 -13.42 -12.13
C ILE A 229 -17.45 -12.25 -13.13
N LYS A 230 -18.22 -12.34 -14.21
CA LYS A 230 -18.35 -11.24 -15.20
C LYS A 230 -18.95 -9.97 -14.59
N ASP A 231 -19.97 -10.12 -13.77
CA ASP A 231 -20.65 -8.97 -13.13
C ASP A 231 -19.74 -8.29 -12.09
N MET A 232 -19.01 -9.10 -11.31
CA MET A 232 -18.01 -8.57 -10.36
C MET A 232 -16.88 -7.83 -11.10
N ALA A 233 -16.32 -8.42 -12.14
CA ALA A 233 -15.31 -7.77 -12.98
C ALA A 233 -15.83 -6.50 -13.63
N ALA A 234 -17.09 -6.52 -14.12
CA ALA A 234 -17.72 -5.36 -14.75
C ALA A 234 -17.93 -4.20 -13.76
N THR A 235 -18.26 -4.49 -12.49
CA THR A 235 -18.35 -3.46 -11.44
C THR A 235 -17.03 -2.69 -11.33
N PHE A 236 -15.91 -3.38 -11.35
CA PHE A 236 -14.58 -2.82 -11.22
C PHE A 236 -14.12 -2.09 -12.49
N THR A 237 -14.17 -2.75 -13.63
CA THR A 237 -13.68 -2.21 -14.90
C THR A 237 -14.54 -1.04 -15.42
N GLU A 238 -15.86 -1.10 -15.18
CA GLU A 238 -16.76 0.01 -15.49
C GLU A 238 -16.55 1.19 -14.54
N GLY A 239 -16.25 0.94 -13.26
CA GLY A 239 -15.81 1.96 -12.32
C GLY A 239 -14.59 2.73 -12.85
N TYR A 240 -13.56 2.00 -13.30
CA TYR A 240 -12.38 2.59 -13.92
C TYR A 240 -12.72 3.48 -15.12
N ARG A 241 -13.58 3.01 -16.03
CA ARG A 241 -14.05 3.78 -17.19
C ARG A 241 -14.83 5.04 -16.77
N LYS A 242 -15.71 4.91 -15.77
CA LYS A 242 -16.47 6.04 -15.22
C LYS A 242 -15.55 7.08 -14.59
N GLY A 243 -14.50 6.68 -13.88
CA GLY A 243 -13.51 7.59 -13.30
C GLY A 243 -12.84 8.49 -14.35
N PHE A 244 -12.61 8.02 -15.57
CA PHE A 244 -12.17 8.88 -16.68
C PHE A 244 -13.25 9.84 -17.13
N ILE A 245 -14.49 9.39 -17.28
CA ILE A 245 -15.60 10.21 -17.77
C ILE A 245 -15.94 11.34 -16.78
N LEU A 246 -16.13 10.98 -15.50
CA LEU A 246 -16.51 11.92 -14.45
C LEU A 246 -15.35 12.87 -14.12
N GLY A 247 -14.11 12.37 -14.15
CA GLY A 247 -12.91 13.20 -14.04
C GLY A 247 -12.59 14.03 -15.28
N ASN A 248 -13.45 14.02 -16.31
CA ASN A 248 -13.27 14.75 -17.57
C ASN A 248 -11.92 14.44 -18.25
N LYS A 249 -11.53 13.17 -18.28
CA LYS A 249 -10.26 12.65 -18.81
C LYS A 249 -10.50 11.74 -20.02
N LEU A 250 -9.52 11.64 -20.90
CA LEU A 250 -9.65 10.92 -22.19
C LEU A 250 -9.07 9.49 -22.09
N LEU A 251 -9.91 8.51 -21.82
CA LEU A 251 -9.52 7.10 -21.74
C LEU A 251 -8.90 6.59 -23.06
N GLU A 252 -9.39 7.03 -24.19
CA GLU A 252 -8.90 6.61 -25.52
C GLU A 252 -7.44 6.98 -25.81
N LYS A 253 -6.84 7.86 -25.02
CA LYS A 253 -5.40 8.15 -25.10
C LYS A 253 -4.55 7.16 -24.34
N LYS A 254 -5.14 6.31 -23.52
CA LYS A 254 -4.43 5.35 -22.68
C LYS A 254 -4.43 3.97 -23.30
N GLN A 255 -3.36 3.21 -23.06
CA GLN A 255 -3.14 1.89 -23.64
C GLN A 255 -2.79 0.82 -22.60
N THR A 256 -2.47 1.22 -21.37
CA THR A 256 -2.14 0.29 -20.29
C THR A 256 -2.89 0.63 -19.01
N VAL A 257 -3.20 -0.39 -18.21
CA VAL A 257 -3.75 -0.31 -16.87
C VAL A 257 -2.90 -1.17 -15.94
N ASN A 258 -2.58 -0.66 -14.74
CA ASN A 258 -1.85 -1.44 -13.74
C ASN A 258 -2.83 -2.12 -12.78
N ILE A 259 -2.95 -3.45 -12.84
CA ILE A 259 -3.82 -4.23 -11.95
C ILE A 259 -3.02 -4.70 -10.73
N ARG A 260 -3.57 -4.49 -9.53
CA ARG A 260 -3.00 -4.92 -8.24
C ARG A 260 -4.02 -5.77 -7.50
N TYR A 261 -3.56 -6.89 -6.93
CA TYR A 261 -4.46 -7.86 -6.29
C TYR A 261 -3.68 -8.78 -5.32
N CYS A 262 -4.40 -9.58 -4.52
CA CYS A 262 -3.82 -10.66 -3.73
C CYS A 262 -3.95 -12.00 -4.47
N VAL A 263 -2.91 -12.84 -4.38
CA VAL A 263 -2.92 -14.20 -4.95
C VAL A 263 -4.13 -14.98 -4.43
N GLY A 264 -4.80 -15.72 -5.31
CA GLY A 264 -6.08 -16.41 -5.05
C GLY A 264 -7.26 -15.77 -5.79
N PHE A 265 -7.11 -14.54 -6.31
CA PHE A 265 -8.14 -13.81 -7.06
C PHE A 265 -8.02 -13.95 -8.59
N GLU A 266 -7.15 -14.80 -9.11
CA GLU A 266 -6.80 -14.88 -10.53
C GLU A 266 -7.99 -15.12 -11.46
N ARG A 267 -9.01 -15.84 -11.01
CA ARG A 267 -10.21 -16.05 -11.83
C ARG A 267 -10.96 -14.76 -12.09
N LEU A 268 -11.06 -13.89 -11.09
CA LEU A 268 -11.67 -12.56 -11.24
C LEU A 268 -10.76 -11.66 -12.09
N VAL A 269 -9.47 -11.60 -11.77
CA VAL A 269 -8.47 -10.80 -12.49
C VAL A 269 -8.38 -11.20 -13.98
N ARG A 270 -8.49 -12.49 -14.32
CA ARG A 270 -8.54 -12.96 -15.70
C ARG A 270 -9.71 -12.34 -16.49
N GLU A 271 -10.87 -12.22 -15.85
CA GLU A 271 -12.03 -11.59 -16.48
C GLU A 271 -11.88 -10.08 -16.58
N GLU A 272 -11.29 -9.43 -15.56
CA GLU A 272 -10.94 -8.00 -15.60
C GLU A 272 -9.97 -7.68 -16.74
N ILE A 273 -8.93 -8.51 -16.94
CA ILE A 273 -7.98 -8.37 -18.06
C ILE A 273 -8.75 -8.36 -19.39
N LYS A 274 -9.64 -9.32 -19.62
CA LYS A 274 -10.43 -9.38 -20.88
C LYS A 274 -11.29 -8.14 -21.08
N GLN A 275 -11.89 -7.63 -20.01
CA GLN A 275 -12.73 -6.44 -20.07
C GLN A 275 -11.90 -5.16 -20.29
N PHE A 276 -10.73 -5.03 -19.67
CA PHE A 276 -9.79 -3.94 -19.94
C PHE A 276 -9.23 -4.00 -21.37
N GLU A 277 -8.89 -5.19 -21.89
CA GLU A 277 -8.47 -5.36 -23.27
C GLU A 277 -9.57 -4.97 -24.27
N ALA A 278 -10.84 -5.25 -23.95
CA ALA A 278 -11.98 -4.79 -24.75
C ALA A 278 -12.13 -3.27 -24.74
N MET A 279 -11.60 -2.56 -23.73
CA MET A 279 -11.51 -1.10 -23.66
C MET A 279 -10.23 -0.55 -24.34
N GLY A 280 -9.37 -1.41 -24.88
CA GLY A 280 -8.08 -1.03 -25.50
C GLY A 280 -6.92 -0.91 -24.52
N LEU A 281 -7.06 -1.39 -23.28
CA LEU A 281 -6.05 -1.32 -22.23
C LEU A 281 -5.36 -2.66 -22.01
N LYS A 282 -4.04 -2.73 -22.19
CA LYS A 282 -3.23 -3.90 -21.85
C LYS A 282 -2.89 -3.88 -20.35
N PRO A 283 -2.95 -5.02 -19.65
CA PRO A 283 -2.58 -5.06 -18.23
C PRO A 283 -1.07 -4.97 -18.04
N THR A 284 -0.66 -4.27 -17.01
CA THR A 284 0.63 -4.44 -16.35
C THR A 284 0.35 -4.97 -14.93
N ILE A 285 1.03 -6.03 -14.53
CA ILE A 285 0.85 -6.68 -13.23
C ILE A 285 2.22 -7.01 -12.66
N TYR A 286 2.59 -6.32 -11.60
CA TYR A 286 3.90 -6.48 -10.96
C TYR A 286 3.78 -6.88 -9.50
N ARG A 287 4.80 -7.54 -9.00
CA ARG A 287 4.93 -7.99 -7.61
C ARG A 287 5.19 -6.83 -6.64
N ALA A 288 4.75 -6.94 -5.40
CA ALA A 288 5.22 -6.10 -4.32
C ALA A 288 6.76 -6.19 -4.18
N ALA A 289 7.42 -5.06 -3.94
CA ALA A 289 8.88 -4.99 -3.94
C ALA A 289 9.50 -5.89 -2.86
N VAL A 290 10.56 -6.61 -3.22
CA VAL A 290 11.27 -7.52 -2.29
C VAL A 290 12.62 -6.96 -1.81
N ASN A 291 13.19 -5.96 -2.50
CA ASN A 291 14.46 -5.31 -2.11
C ASN A 291 14.21 -3.99 -1.38
N SER A 292 15.13 -3.61 -0.50
CA SER A 292 15.04 -2.39 0.32
C SER A 292 15.11 -1.09 -0.50
N ILE A 293 15.63 -1.12 -1.72
CA ILE A 293 15.70 0.05 -2.63
C ILE A 293 14.31 0.50 -3.05
N ASN A 294 13.41 -0.46 -3.35
CA ASN A 294 12.07 -0.22 -3.89
C ASN A 294 10.94 -0.40 -2.86
N LYS A 295 11.21 -1.00 -1.70
CA LYS A 295 10.21 -1.11 -0.63
C LYS A 295 9.77 0.26 -0.12
N ARG A 296 8.50 0.37 0.25
CA ARG A 296 7.92 1.52 0.92
C ARG A 296 7.45 1.08 2.31
N MET A 297 8.35 1.13 3.29
CA MET A 297 8.08 0.64 4.66
C MET A 297 7.61 -0.85 4.60
N HIS A 298 6.56 -1.18 5.33
CA HIS A 298 5.91 -2.50 5.30
C HIS A 298 4.74 -2.59 4.29
N ILE A 299 4.44 -1.50 3.57
CA ILE A 299 3.30 -1.43 2.64
C ILE A 299 3.61 -2.21 1.36
N LYS A 300 2.73 -3.12 0.98
CA LYS A 300 2.83 -3.92 -0.25
C LYS A 300 2.09 -3.23 -1.41
N ILE A 301 2.81 -2.89 -2.47
CA ILE A 301 2.25 -2.28 -3.67
C ILE A 301 2.56 -3.19 -4.87
N GLY A 302 1.52 -3.78 -5.46
CA GLY A 302 1.61 -4.76 -6.53
C GLY A 302 0.71 -5.97 -6.24
N TYR A 303 1.01 -7.12 -6.83
CA TYR A 303 0.43 -8.38 -6.35
C TYR A 303 1.30 -8.98 -5.25
N TYR A 304 0.69 -9.75 -4.36
CA TYR A 304 1.39 -10.46 -3.29
C TYR A 304 0.56 -11.64 -2.77
N GLY A 305 1.25 -12.63 -2.20
CA GLY A 305 0.65 -13.74 -1.45
C GLY A 305 0.54 -13.43 0.04
N ALA A 306 0.35 -14.47 0.86
CA ALA A 306 0.32 -14.33 2.31
C ALA A 306 1.64 -13.74 2.86
N SER A 307 1.54 -13.05 4.00
CA SER A 307 2.71 -12.67 4.77
C SER A 307 3.25 -13.90 5.51
N PRO A 308 4.51 -14.29 5.33
CA PRO A 308 5.09 -15.35 6.13
C PRO A 308 5.21 -14.95 7.62
N ASN A 309 5.40 -13.65 7.91
CA ASN A 309 5.47 -13.11 9.27
C ASN A 309 5.36 -11.58 9.24
N LYS A 310 4.26 -11.03 9.77
CA LYS A 310 4.04 -9.58 9.84
C LYS A 310 5.03 -8.84 10.73
N GLN A 311 5.47 -9.45 11.83
CA GLN A 311 6.49 -8.84 12.69
C GLN A 311 7.82 -8.70 11.96
N MET A 312 8.22 -9.71 11.16
CA MET A 312 9.39 -9.62 10.30
C MET A 312 9.27 -8.47 9.31
N GLU A 313 8.14 -8.33 8.63
CA GLU A 313 7.92 -7.25 7.66
C GLU A 313 8.00 -5.87 8.33
N PHE A 314 7.48 -5.74 9.55
CA PHE A 314 7.55 -4.52 10.35
C PHE A 314 8.96 -4.22 10.85
N ASP A 315 9.69 -5.23 11.35
CA ASP A 315 11.06 -5.08 11.85
C ASP A 315 12.02 -4.54 10.76
N HIS A 316 11.76 -4.89 9.51
CA HIS A 316 12.58 -4.52 8.34
C HIS A 316 12.03 -3.34 7.51
N ARG A 317 11.10 -2.56 8.07
CA ARG A 317 10.48 -1.43 7.36
C ARG A 317 11.43 -0.27 7.04
N PHE A 318 12.53 -0.17 7.79
CA PHE A 318 13.53 0.88 7.67
C PHE A 318 14.96 0.35 7.43
N ASP A 319 15.09 -0.80 6.81
CA ASP A 319 16.42 -1.37 6.46
C ASP A 319 17.26 -0.42 5.62
N ASN A 320 16.62 0.42 4.82
CA ASN A 320 17.28 1.46 4.04
C ASN A 320 18.00 2.52 4.91
N ALA A 321 17.72 2.63 6.21
CA ALA A 321 18.46 3.52 7.10
C ALA A 321 19.97 3.21 7.15
N LEU A 322 20.37 1.98 6.82
CA LEU A 322 21.77 1.58 6.74
C LEU A 322 22.56 2.47 5.77
N TYR A 323 21.98 2.81 4.62
CA TYR A 323 22.65 3.47 3.50
C TYR A 323 21.99 4.80 3.09
N LEU A 324 20.87 5.19 3.68
CA LEU A 324 20.13 6.39 3.30
C LEU A 324 20.88 7.66 3.72
N ASP A 325 21.43 8.34 2.75
CA ASP A 325 22.03 9.66 2.89
C ASP A 325 21.64 10.60 1.72
N GLY A 326 22.18 11.82 1.72
CA GLY A 326 21.84 12.82 0.69
C GLY A 326 22.29 12.42 -0.70
N ASP A 327 23.46 11.82 -0.83
CA ASP A 327 24.04 11.44 -2.12
C ASP A 327 23.26 10.28 -2.73
N PHE A 328 22.83 9.32 -1.91
CA PHE A 328 21.99 8.23 -2.36
C PHE A 328 20.59 8.72 -2.81
N VAL A 329 19.99 9.68 -2.10
CA VAL A 329 18.70 10.27 -2.51
C VAL A 329 18.82 10.97 -3.86
N GLU A 330 19.86 11.79 -4.09
CA GLU A 330 20.11 12.45 -5.37
C GLU A 330 20.30 11.43 -6.49
N ARG A 331 21.09 10.36 -6.25
CA ARG A 331 21.29 9.28 -7.19
C ARG A 331 19.98 8.58 -7.55
N LYS A 332 19.18 8.26 -6.54
CA LYS A 332 17.89 7.59 -6.72
C LYS A 332 16.90 8.44 -7.53
N LEU A 333 16.87 9.77 -7.30
CA LEU A 333 16.06 10.71 -8.09
C LEU A 333 16.56 10.81 -9.53
N GLY A 334 17.89 10.83 -9.72
CA GLY A 334 18.51 10.81 -11.04
C GLY A 334 18.17 9.53 -11.83
N ALA A 335 18.29 8.37 -11.21
CA ALA A 335 17.91 7.07 -11.79
C ALA A 335 16.43 7.04 -12.18
N LEU A 336 15.54 7.54 -11.30
CA LEU A 336 14.11 7.63 -11.55
C LEU A 336 13.81 8.48 -12.80
N LYS A 337 14.40 9.66 -12.87
CA LYS A 337 14.22 10.57 -14.01
C LYS A 337 14.73 9.97 -15.31
N ASN A 338 15.94 9.37 -15.29
CA ASN A 338 16.53 8.73 -16.44
C ASN A 338 15.68 7.56 -16.97
N ALA A 339 15.16 6.73 -16.07
CA ALA A 339 14.31 5.62 -16.42
C ALA A 339 12.99 6.08 -17.06
N TYR A 340 12.34 7.10 -16.51
CA TYR A 340 11.13 7.66 -17.13
C TYR A 340 11.43 8.34 -18.47
N GLU A 341 12.55 9.07 -18.61
CA GLU A 341 12.90 9.68 -19.91
C GLU A 341 13.16 8.61 -20.97
N LYS A 342 13.80 7.50 -20.59
CA LYS A 342 14.05 6.36 -21.48
C LYS A 342 12.76 5.67 -21.95
N HIS A 343 11.74 5.62 -21.08
CA HIS A 343 10.48 4.92 -21.31
C HIS A 343 9.26 5.87 -21.37
N LYS A 344 9.47 7.15 -21.72
CA LYS A 344 8.43 8.18 -21.67
C LYS A 344 7.22 7.90 -22.53
N GLU A 345 7.37 7.22 -23.67
CA GLU A 345 6.26 6.87 -24.55
C GLU A 345 5.31 5.85 -23.89
N LEU A 346 5.87 4.90 -23.11
CA LEU A 346 5.05 3.97 -22.32
C LEU A 346 4.39 4.66 -21.12
N ALA A 347 5.11 5.60 -20.49
CA ALA A 347 4.57 6.35 -19.36
C ALA A 347 3.39 7.26 -19.78
N ASP A 348 3.47 7.92 -20.93
CA ASP A 348 2.43 8.82 -21.45
C ASP A 348 1.10 8.09 -21.72
N VAL A 349 1.15 6.84 -22.18
CA VAL A 349 -0.04 6.03 -22.45
C VAL A 349 -0.54 5.22 -21.25
N HIS A 350 0.09 5.35 -20.08
CA HIS A 350 -0.34 4.67 -18.87
C HIS A 350 -1.60 5.29 -18.27
N GLY A 351 -2.66 4.49 -18.09
CA GLY A 351 -3.97 4.96 -17.62
C GLY A 351 -4.10 5.09 -16.11
N GLY A 352 -3.19 4.47 -15.36
CA GLY A 352 -3.20 4.45 -13.90
C GLY A 352 -3.58 3.09 -13.30
N PRO A 353 -3.65 2.99 -11.96
CA PRO A 353 -3.88 1.73 -11.27
C PRO A 353 -5.37 1.34 -11.19
N ALA A 354 -5.61 0.04 -11.22
CA ALA A 354 -6.84 -0.63 -10.83
C ALA A 354 -6.52 -1.58 -9.68
N VAL A 355 -6.98 -1.28 -8.47
CA VAL A 355 -6.54 -1.92 -7.24
C VAL A 355 -7.68 -2.72 -6.62
N MET A 356 -7.41 -3.99 -6.35
CA MET A 356 -8.26 -4.83 -5.53
C MET A 356 -7.62 -4.96 -4.14
N GLU A 357 -8.22 -4.31 -3.17
CA GLU A 357 -7.84 -4.48 -1.76
C GLU A 357 -8.46 -5.74 -1.19
N VAL A 358 -7.73 -6.46 -0.36
CA VAL A 358 -8.22 -7.67 0.29
C VAL A 358 -8.11 -7.51 1.79
N PHE A 359 -9.18 -7.84 2.50
CA PHE A 359 -9.27 -7.70 3.94
C PHE A 359 -9.75 -9.00 4.62
N GLY A 360 -9.67 -9.05 5.93
CA GLY A 360 -10.09 -10.19 6.76
C GLY A 360 -9.01 -10.65 7.72
N GLU A 361 -7.79 -10.19 7.49
CA GLU A 361 -6.67 -10.51 8.36
C GLU A 361 -6.86 -9.87 9.74
N LYS A 362 -6.48 -10.62 10.78
CA LYS A 362 -6.58 -10.11 12.16
C LYS A 362 -5.66 -8.91 12.37
N PRO A 363 -6.10 -7.96 13.22
CA PRO A 363 -5.31 -6.82 13.61
C PRO A 363 -3.90 -7.19 14.04
N PHE A 364 -2.90 -6.52 13.46
CA PHE A 364 -1.52 -6.65 13.83
C PHE A 364 -1.13 -5.55 14.83
N GLU A 365 -0.56 -5.96 15.99
CA GLU A 365 0.04 -5.04 16.96
C GLU A 365 1.56 -5.25 16.91
N PRO A 366 2.32 -4.32 16.30
CA PRO A 366 3.76 -4.49 16.15
C PRO A 366 4.49 -4.34 17.48
N ASP A 367 5.53 -5.17 17.68
CA ASP A 367 6.52 -4.97 18.73
C ASP A 367 7.72 -4.22 18.15
N ASP A 368 7.82 -2.94 18.43
CA ASP A 368 8.88 -2.07 17.91
C ASP A 368 10.18 -2.26 18.70
N ALA A 369 11.09 -3.06 18.14
CA ALA A 369 12.34 -3.42 18.78
C ALA A 369 13.43 -2.38 18.53
N LYS A 370 14.17 -1.99 19.59
CA LYS A 370 15.33 -1.10 19.49
C LYS A 370 16.48 -1.66 18.65
N GLU A 371 16.51 -2.97 18.43
CA GLU A 371 17.47 -3.68 17.59
C GLU A 371 17.19 -3.50 16.09
N CYS A 372 15.99 -3.06 15.69
CA CYS A 372 15.65 -2.73 14.32
C CYS A 372 16.34 -1.44 13.85
N TYR A 373 16.41 -1.24 12.54
CA TYR A 373 16.75 0.07 12.00
C TYR A 373 15.60 1.05 12.22
N HIS A 374 15.95 2.28 12.58
CA HIS A 374 15.06 3.43 12.66
C HIS A 374 15.67 4.60 11.91
N LEU A 375 14.82 5.46 11.34
CA LEU A 375 15.27 6.66 10.67
C LEU A 375 15.61 7.74 11.71
N ASP A 376 16.79 8.32 11.63
CA ASP A 376 17.10 9.54 12.40
C ASP A 376 16.40 10.78 11.79
N ASP A 377 16.41 11.92 12.47
CA ASP A 377 15.75 13.16 12.04
C ASP A 377 16.23 13.65 10.66
N LYS A 378 17.49 13.40 10.33
CA LYS A 378 18.06 13.77 9.03
C LYS A 378 17.51 12.84 7.95
N GLN A 379 17.47 11.55 8.22
CA GLN A 379 16.95 10.54 7.29
C GLN A 379 15.44 10.69 7.06
N GLN A 380 14.66 11.03 8.11
CA GLN A 380 13.24 11.36 7.96
C GLN A 380 13.04 12.51 6.97
N LYS A 381 13.83 13.59 7.09
CA LYS A 381 13.79 14.71 6.14
C LYS A 381 14.20 14.32 4.72
N LEU A 382 15.14 13.41 4.57
CA LEU A 382 15.55 12.88 3.27
C LEU A 382 14.45 12.03 2.62
N ILE A 383 13.71 11.23 3.39
CA ILE A 383 12.54 10.49 2.90
C ILE A 383 11.45 11.45 2.41
N VAL A 384 11.14 12.48 3.19
CA VAL A 384 10.17 13.52 2.79
C VAL A 384 10.61 14.20 1.49
N LYS A 385 11.88 14.62 1.41
CA LYS A 385 12.45 15.20 0.18
C LYS A 385 12.30 14.25 -1.00
N TYR A 386 12.72 12.99 -0.85
CA TYR A 386 12.62 12.00 -1.90
C TYR A 386 11.18 11.79 -2.37
N ASN A 387 10.23 11.64 -1.44
CA ASN A 387 8.82 11.43 -1.79
C ASN A 387 8.25 12.61 -2.59
N ASN A 388 8.55 13.84 -2.18
CA ASN A 388 8.07 15.04 -2.87
C ASN A 388 8.66 15.18 -4.28
N GLU A 389 9.98 15.06 -4.41
CA GLU A 389 10.66 15.20 -5.70
C GLU A 389 10.35 14.03 -6.64
N SER A 390 10.31 12.79 -6.13
CA SER A 390 9.92 11.63 -6.94
C SER A 390 8.47 11.73 -7.42
N GLY A 391 7.53 12.20 -6.56
CA GLY A 391 6.15 12.47 -6.96
C GLY A 391 6.05 13.50 -8.08
N ALA A 392 6.86 14.57 -8.05
CA ALA A 392 6.93 15.56 -9.11
C ALA A 392 7.49 14.97 -10.42
N ILE A 393 8.56 14.17 -10.34
CA ILE A 393 9.13 13.47 -11.50
C ILE A 393 8.07 12.54 -12.12
N VAL A 394 7.44 11.67 -11.32
CA VAL A 394 6.41 10.74 -11.82
C VAL A 394 5.30 11.51 -12.52
N ASN A 395 4.80 12.60 -11.91
CA ASN A 395 3.72 13.39 -12.50
C ASN A 395 4.10 14.11 -13.79
N SER A 396 5.40 14.37 -14.04
CA SER A 396 5.84 14.97 -15.30
C SER A 396 5.73 14.01 -16.50
N TYR A 397 5.68 12.69 -16.25
CA TYR A 397 5.58 11.65 -17.28
C TYR A 397 4.19 10.96 -17.28
N ILE A 398 3.65 10.68 -16.10
CA ILE A 398 2.30 10.11 -15.91
C ILE A 398 1.44 11.17 -15.24
N LYS A 399 0.89 12.07 -16.06
CA LYS A 399 0.19 13.25 -15.56
C LYS A 399 -1.10 12.90 -14.81
N GLY A 400 -1.29 13.46 -13.62
CA GLY A 400 -2.48 13.27 -12.79
C GLY A 400 -3.77 13.70 -13.51
N GLU A 401 -3.70 14.78 -14.29
CA GLU A 401 -4.81 15.30 -15.11
C GLU A 401 -5.22 14.38 -16.27
N GLU A 402 -4.40 13.38 -16.64
CA GLU A 402 -4.66 12.48 -17.77
C GLU A 402 -4.90 11.03 -17.34
N ARG A 403 -4.60 10.67 -16.10
CA ARG A 403 -4.79 9.32 -15.55
C ARG A 403 -5.97 9.27 -14.61
N SER A 404 -6.51 8.07 -14.41
CA SER A 404 -7.48 7.78 -13.36
C SER A 404 -6.99 6.61 -12.50
N PHE A 405 -7.82 6.17 -11.59
CA PHE A 405 -7.64 4.94 -10.82
C PHE A 405 -9.01 4.37 -10.48
N THR A 406 -9.03 3.14 -10.01
CA THR A 406 -10.19 2.60 -9.30
C THR A 406 -9.72 1.65 -8.21
N ILE A 407 -10.46 1.59 -7.12
CA ILE A 407 -10.20 0.70 -6.00
C ILE A 407 -11.50 0.00 -5.64
N ILE A 408 -11.43 -1.32 -5.44
CA ILE A 408 -12.52 -2.16 -4.93
C ILE A 408 -11.98 -3.06 -3.83
N ALA A 409 -12.82 -3.46 -2.87
CA ALA A 409 -12.38 -4.33 -1.80
C ALA A 409 -13.19 -5.62 -1.72
N TYR A 410 -12.51 -6.72 -1.37
CA TYR A 410 -13.11 -8.03 -1.13
C TYR A 410 -12.54 -8.69 0.12
N PRO A 411 -13.33 -9.51 0.86
CA PRO A 411 -12.81 -10.25 1.99
C PRO A 411 -11.97 -11.46 1.54
N SER A 412 -11.02 -11.85 2.39
CA SER A 412 -10.32 -13.14 2.32
C SER A 412 -10.93 -14.17 3.28
N PRO A 413 -10.60 -15.47 3.14
CA PRO A 413 -10.99 -16.50 4.10
C PRO A 413 -10.53 -16.24 5.54
N GLU A 414 -9.58 -15.33 5.77
CA GLU A 414 -9.14 -14.91 7.10
C GLU A 414 -10.22 -14.17 7.89
N ALA A 415 -11.28 -13.67 7.22
CA ALA A 415 -12.46 -13.12 7.87
C ALA A 415 -13.24 -14.17 8.73
N GLY A 416 -12.86 -15.45 8.64
CA GLY A 416 -13.33 -16.52 9.51
C GLY A 416 -14.44 -17.40 8.92
N ASP A 417 -15.12 -18.15 9.78
CA ASP A 417 -16.07 -19.20 9.37
C ASP A 417 -17.25 -18.69 8.51
N LYS A 418 -17.59 -17.41 8.62
CA LYS A 418 -18.65 -16.75 7.83
C LYS A 418 -18.13 -16.09 6.55
N PHE A 419 -16.92 -16.42 6.11
CA PHE A 419 -16.29 -15.81 4.94
C PHE A 419 -17.21 -15.74 3.71
N THR A 420 -17.88 -16.84 3.35
CA THR A 420 -18.77 -16.89 2.17
C THR A 420 -19.94 -15.91 2.30
N GLU A 421 -20.58 -15.84 3.48
CA GLU A 421 -21.68 -14.91 3.71
C GLU A 421 -21.20 -13.45 3.67
N ILE A 422 -20.02 -13.18 4.27
CA ILE A 422 -19.38 -11.84 4.24
C ILE A 422 -19.03 -11.46 2.81
N PHE A 423 -18.50 -12.40 2.02
CA PHE A 423 -18.17 -12.17 0.62
C PHE A 423 -19.41 -11.75 -0.19
N ASP A 424 -20.52 -12.48 -0.04
CA ASP A 424 -21.77 -12.17 -0.72
C ASP A 424 -22.34 -10.79 -0.30
N GLU A 425 -22.22 -10.43 0.98
CA GLU A 425 -22.64 -9.10 1.46
C GLU A 425 -21.76 -7.98 0.88
N ILE A 426 -20.45 -8.18 0.82
CA ILE A 426 -19.53 -7.20 0.22
C ILE A 426 -19.80 -7.03 -1.28
N VAL A 427 -20.09 -8.10 -2.02
CA VAL A 427 -20.52 -8.00 -3.43
C VAL A 427 -21.77 -7.13 -3.57
N LYS A 428 -22.78 -7.29 -2.66
CA LYS A 428 -23.98 -6.43 -2.64
C LYS A 428 -23.64 -4.98 -2.33
N ILE A 429 -22.75 -4.75 -1.35
CA ILE A 429 -22.30 -3.40 -0.96
C ILE A 429 -21.58 -2.71 -2.12
N ASN A 430 -20.74 -3.45 -2.85
CA ASN A 430 -20.04 -2.94 -4.03
C ASN A 430 -20.98 -2.61 -5.21
N THR A 431 -22.21 -3.13 -5.21
CA THR A 431 -23.20 -2.98 -6.28
C THR A 431 -24.47 -2.23 -5.85
N LEU A 432 -24.40 -1.39 -4.81
CA LEU A 432 -25.54 -0.59 -4.35
C LEU A 432 -26.10 0.33 -5.45
N ASP A 433 -27.41 0.65 -5.30
CA ASP A 433 -28.19 1.39 -6.30
C ASP A 433 -27.66 2.83 -6.50
N TYR A 434 -26.90 3.01 -7.56
CA TYR A 434 -26.30 4.28 -7.97
C TYR A 434 -27.31 5.43 -8.07
N ASP A 435 -28.49 5.20 -8.65
CA ASP A 435 -29.46 6.27 -8.91
C ASP A 435 -30.14 6.74 -7.61
N LYS A 436 -30.36 5.83 -6.66
CA LYS A 436 -30.90 6.21 -5.35
C LYS A 436 -29.88 7.02 -4.55
N TYR A 437 -28.64 6.56 -4.47
CA TYR A 437 -27.59 7.29 -3.74
C TYR A 437 -27.30 8.65 -4.35
N LYS A 438 -27.29 8.77 -5.68
CA LYS A 438 -27.16 10.03 -6.39
C LYS A 438 -28.18 11.07 -5.91
N VAL A 439 -29.44 10.67 -5.73
CA VAL A 439 -30.52 11.57 -5.31
C VAL A 439 -30.39 11.95 -3.83
N VAL A 440 -30.12 10.96 -2.96
CA VAL A 440 -30.06 11.24 -1.52
C VAL A 440 -28.84 12.03 -1.12
N GLN A 441 -27.68 11.74 -1.72
CA GLN A 441 -26.46 12.51 -1.50
C GLN A 441 -26.61 13.95 -2.00
N GLN A 442 -27.30 14.17 -3.13
CA GLN A 442 -27.58 15.51 -3.59
C GLN A 442 -28.39 16.34 -2.57
N ARG A 443 -29.32 15.74 -1.80
CA ARG A 443 -30.04 16.43 -0.72
C ARG A 443 -29.12 16.93 0.38
N ILE A 444 -28.09 16.15 0.71
CA ILE A 444 -27.06 16.53 1.69
C ILE A 444 -26.21 17.66 1.13
N ILE A 445 -25.78 17.56 -0.13
CA ILE A 445 -24.99 18.59 -0.82
C ILE A 445 -25.74 19.92 -0.90
N ASP A 446 -27.03 19.92 -1.25
CA ASP A 446 -27.85 21.14 -1.33
C ASP A 446 -27.85 21.97 -0.02
N VAL A 447 -27.71 21.29 1.13
CA VAL A 447 -27.58 21.96 2.44
C VAL A 447 -26.14 22.36 2.72
N LEU A 448 -25.17 21.47 2.41
CA LEU A 448 -23.74 21.73 2.60
C LEU A 448 -23.26 22.93 1.74
N ASP A 449 -23.80 23.12 0.54
CA ASP A 449 -23.49 24.27 -0.34
C ASP A 449 -23.88 25.63 0.26
N THR A 450 -24.71 25.63 1.31
CA THR A 450 -25.09 26.87 2.03
C THR A 450 -24.15 27.20 3.19
N ALA A 451 -23.21 26.33 3.52
CA ALA A 451 -22.38 26.41 4.71
C ALA A 451 -21.39 27.59 4.67
N GLU A 452 -21.28 28.32 5.78
CA GLU A 452 -20.06 29.03 6.17
C GLU A 452 -19.06 28.08 6.80
N TYR A 453 -19.57 27.19 7.66
CA TYR A 453 -18.81 26.07 8.23
C TYR A 453 -19.72 24.90 8.60
N VAL A 454 -19.12 23.71 8.67
CA VAL A 454 -19.74 22.49 9.20
C VAL A 454 -19.20 22.24 10.61
N ARG A 455 -20.06 21.83 11.52
CA ARG A 455 -19.70 21.43 12.86
C ARG A 455 -19.91 19.93 13.05
N VAL A 456 -18.85 19.25 13.49
CA VAL A 456 -18.89 17.81 13.79
C VAL A 456 -18.63 17.63 15.29
N LYS A 457 -19.57 16.94 15.98
CA LYS A 457 -19.47 16.63 17.42
C LYS A 457 -19.61 15.15 17.65
N GLY A 458 -18.73 14.62 18.49
CA GLY A 458 -18.80 13.25 18.98
C GLY A 458 -19.82 13.05 20.09
N CYS A 459 -20.08 11.78 20.41
CA CYS A 459 -20.85 11.32 21.59
C CYS A 459 -20.31 9.97 22.07
N ASN A 460 -20.91 9.42 23.11
CA ASN A 460 -20.58 8.09 23.64
C ASN A 460 -19.08 7.90 24.01
N GLY A 461 -18.45 8.96 24.51
CA GLY A 461 -17.03 8.96 24.87
C GLY A 461 -16.09 9.48 23.78
N ASN A 462 -16.59 9.70 22.57
CA ASN A 462 -15.85 10.36 21.50
C ASN A 462 -15.84 11.88 21.76
N GLU A 463 -14.65 12.46 21.84
CA GLU A 463 -14.42 13.87 22.17
C GLU A 463 -14.31 14.79 20.95
N THR A 464 -14.69 14.32 19.76
CA THR A 464 -14.64 15.15 18.56
C THR A 464 -15.46 16.43 18.74
N ASP A 465 -14.84 17.57 18.48
CA ASP A 465 -15.47 18.88 18.30
C ASP A 465 -14.69 19.66 17.25
N MET A 466 -15.12 19.48 15.98
CA MET A 466 -14.48 20.07 14.81
C MET A 466 -15.37 21.15 14.20
N LYS A 467 -14.74 22.28 13.84
CA LYS A 467 -15.30 23.31 12.96
C LYS A 467 -14.56 23.26 11.65
N VAL A 468 -15.27 22.99 10.56
CA VAL A 468 -14.73 22.86 9.20
C VAL A 468 -15.19 24.04 8.36
N SER A 469 -14.30 24.92 7.97
CA SER A 469 -14.60 26.07 7.12
C SER A 469 -14.84 25.63 5.68
N ILE A 470 -15.90 26.13 5.05
CA ILE A 470 -16.34 25.71 3.71
C ILE A 470 -16.18 26.87 2.72
N MET A 471 -15.74 26.56 1.50
CA MET A 471 -15.64 27.54 0.42
C MET A 471 -17.04 28.06 0.07
N LYS A 472 -17.15 29.37 -0.16
CA LYS A 472 -18.44 30.00 -0.48
C LYS A 472 -18.87 29.73 -1.92
N VAL A 473 -20.06 29.17 -2.10
CA VAL A 473 -20.73 29.11 -3.40
C VAL A 473 -21.23 30.50 -3.79
N ASN A 474 -20.81 31.01 -4.96
CA ASN A 474 -21.21 32.30 -5.45
C ASN A 474 -22.40 32.23 -6.43
N ASP A 475 -22.49 31.17 -7.22
CA ASP A 475 -23.60 30.90 -8.15
C ASP A 475 -24.08 29.45 -7.97
N GLY A 476 -25.01 29.21 -7.05
CA GLY A 476 -25.57 27.89 -6.75
C GLY A 476 -26.33 27.22 -7.91
N SER A 477 -26.53 27.93 -9.04
CA SER A 477 -27.08 27.32 -10.25
C SER A 477 -26.04 26.62 -11.11
N LYS A 478 -24.74 26.91 -10.90
CA LYS A 478 -23.63 26.40 -11.72
C LYS A 478 -22.51 25.76 -10.90
N GLN A 479 -22.48 26.05 -9.62
CA GLN A 479 -21.36 25.69 -8.73
C GLN A 479 -21.84 24.88 -7.54
N THR A 480 -20.99 23.99 -7.07
CA THR A 480 -21.12 23.24 -5.83
C THR A 480 -19.73 23.12 -5.15
N VAL A 481 -19.72 22.89 -3.84
CA VAL A 481 -18.48 22.70 -3.08
C VAL A 481 -18.31 21.28 -2.53
N PHE A 482 -19.28 20.41 -2.76
CA PHE A 482 -19.17 19.01 -2.41
C PHE A 482 -19.33 18.13 -3.65
N GLU A 483 -18.49 17.11 -3.77
CA GLU A 483 -18.66 16.06 -4.76
C GLU A 483 -19.69 15.04 -4.31
N ASN A 484 -20.56 14.64 -5.23
CA ASN A 484 -21.47 13.53 -5.07
C ASN A 484 -20.74 12.25 -5.51
N CYS A 485 -19.97 11.65 -4.60
CA CYS A 485 -19.13 10.51 -4.88
C CYS A 485 -19.96 9.23 -5.01
N LEU A 486 -19.93 8.69 -6.20
CA LEU A 486 -20.63 7.46 -6.58
C LEU A 486 -19.60 6.40 -6.96
N ALA A 487 -20.05 5.17 -7.31
CA ALA A 487 -19.14 4.09 -7.65
C ALA A 487 -18.43 4.31 -8.99
N ASP A 488 -17.31 5.00 -8.94
CA ASP A 488 -16.41 5.27 -10.05
C ASP A 488 -14.96 4.95 -9.66
N VAL A 489 -14.20 5.89 -9.10
CA VAL A 489 -12.83 5.64 -8.64
C VAL A 489 -12.78 4.81 -7.36
N ASN A 490 -13.71 5.02 -6.43
CA ASN A 490 -13.82 4.25 -5.18
C ASN A 490 -15.09 3.40 -5.18
N ILE A 491 -14.97 2.11 -4.91
CA ILE A 491 -16.06 1.14 -4.82
C ILE A 491 -15.96 0.44 -3.44
N PRO A 492 -17.01 0.54 -2.60
CA PRO A 492 -18.39 0.96 -2.87
C PRO A 492 -18.60 2.47 -2.94
N LEU A 493 -19.78 2.85 -3.48
CA LEU A 493 -20.27 4.23 -3.42
C LEU A 493 -20.63 4.65 -1.99
N GLY A 494 -20.83 5.95 -1.79
CA GLY A 494 -21.52 6.41 -0.60
C GLY A 494 -20.79 7.45 0.22
N GLU A 495 -20.48 8.62 -0.38
CA GLU A 495 -20.03 9.79 0.36
C GLU A 495 -20.32 11.09 -0.39
N VAL A 496 -20.26 12.17 0.36
CA VAL A 496 -20.17 13.55 -0.16
C VAL A 496 -18.95 14.19 0.45
N PHE A 497 -18.02 14.71 -0.35
CA PHE A 497 -16.75 15.22 0.12
C PHE A 497 -16.36 16.57 -0.46
N THR A 498 -15.44 17.25 0.20
CA THR A 498 -14.89 18.56 -0.21
C THR A 498 -13.44 18.72 0.22
N SER A 499 -12.65 19.49 -0.50
CA SER A 499 -11.41 20.05 0.04
C SER A 499 -11.76 21.27 0.90
N PRO A 500 -11.59 21.23 2.23
CA PRO A 500 -12.01 22.30 3.11
C PRO A 500 -11.10 23.52 2.99
N VAL A 501 -11.63 24.70 3.35
CA VAL A 501 -10.80 25.88 3.59
C VAL A 501 -10.00 25.64 4.86
N LEU A 502 -8.69 25.68 4.79
CA LEU A 502 -7.83 25.36 5.95
C LEU A 502 -7.94 26.43 7.03
N LYS A 503 -7.91 27.71 6.63
CA LYS A 503 -8.01 28.82 7.57
C LYS A 503 -9.34 28.80 8.33
N GLY A 504 -9.27 28.71 9.65
CA GLY A 504 -10.44 28.66 10.54
C GLY A 504 -11.05 27.26 10.67
N THR A 505 -10.48 26.23 10.03
CA THR A 505 -10.78 24.82 10.31
C THR A 505 -9.95 24.39 11.51
N GLU A 506 -10.64 24.08 12.62
CA GLU A 506 -9.98 23.84 13.92
C GLU A 506 -10.80 22.93 14.82
N GLY A 507 -10.15 22.32 15.79
CA GLY A 507 -10.79 21.49 16.78
C GLY A 507 -10.03 20.20 17.10
N VAL A 508 -10.76 19.22 17.60
CA VAL A 508 -10.25 17.89 17.95
C VAL A 508 -11.02 16.83 17.17
N LEU A 509 -10.30 15.96 16.52
CA LEU A 509 -10.81 14.70 15.96
C LEU A 509 -10.42 13.58 16.93
N ASN A 510 -11.39 12.80 17.35
CA ASN A 510 -11.16 11.63 18.20
C ASN A 510 -11.90 10.42 17.63
N VAL A 511 -11.25 9.27 17.65
CA VAL A 511 -11.84 7.97 17.29
C VAL A 511 -11.39 6.93 18.29
N SER A 512 -12.32 6.11 18.77
CA SER A 512 -12.01 5.07 19.76
C SER A 512 -11.08 4.00 19.22
N LYS A 513 -11.24 3.67 17.94
CA LYS A 513 -10.45 2.65 17.23
C LYS A 513 -10.48 2.91 15.73
N VAL A 514 -9.31 2.91 15.11
CA VAL A 514 -9.18 3.07 13.65
C VAL A 514 -7.98 2.30 13.12
N TYR A 515 -8.12 1.72 11.93
CA TYR A 515 -7.06 1.07 11.19
C TYR A 515 -6.46 2.03 10.17
N LEU A 516 -5.17 2.32 10.29
CA LEU A 516 -4.43 3.18 9.36
C LEU A 516 -3.13 2.47 8.99
N ASN A 517 -2.93 2.21 7.70
CA ASN A 517 -1.74 1.52 7.19
C ASN A 517 -1.42 0.21 7.94
N ASP A 518 -2.43 -0.66 8.06
CA ASP A 518 -2.38 -1.97 8.75
C ASP A 518 -2.12 -1.89 10.27
N ILE A 519 -2.11 -0.70 10.86
CA ILE A 519 -1.91 -0.49 12.29
C ILE A 519 -3.22 -0.10 12.95
N ASN A 520 -3.57 -0.82 14.03
CA ASN A 520 -4.70 -0.51 14.87
C ASN A 520 -4.37 0.62 15.86
N PHE A 521 -4.86 1.84 15.60
CA PHE A 521 -4.79 2.94 16.55
C PHE A 521 -5.94 2.87 17.55
N LYS A 522 -5.61 2.98 18.84
CA LYS A 522 -6.57 2.96 19.96
C LYS A 522 -6.71 4.37 20.52
N ASN A 523 -7.95 4.84 20.68
CA ASN A 523 -8.30 6.17 21.22
C ASN A 523 -7.45 7.29 20.59
N LEU A 524 -7.41 7.31 19.25
CA LEU A 524 -6.64 8.30 18.50
C LEU A 524 -7.28 9.68 18.67
N LYS A 525 -6.47 10.67 19.09
CA LYS A 525 -6.86 12.09 19.16
C LYS A 525 -5.89 12.91 18.32
N VAL A 526 -6.43 13.76 17.45
CA VAL A 526 -5.67 14.66 16.60
C VAL A 526 -6.23 16.07 16.75
N HIS A 527 -5.35 17.03 17.07
CA HIS A 527 -5.70 18.44 17.24
C HIS A 527 -5.36 19.24 15.99
N PHE A 528 -6.27 20.11 15.59
CA PHE A 528 -6.12 20.95 14.39
C PHE A 528 -6.23 22.44 14.72
N LYS A 529 -5.43 23.23 14.02
CA LYS A 529 -5.54 24.68 13.98
C LYS A 529 -5.26 25.16 12.55
N ASP A 530 -6.15 25.99 12.02
CA ASP A 530 -6.09 26.45 10.64
C ASP A 530 -5.86 25.30 9.65
N GLY A 531 -6.54 24.16 9.88
CA GLY A 531 -6.52 22.97 9.05
C GLY A 531 -5.28 22.09 9.16
N PHE A 532 -4.28 22.45 9.99
CA PHE A 532 -3.06 21.66 10.16
C PHE A 532 -3.06 20.91 11.50
N VAL A 533 -2.47 19.71 11.48
CA VAL A 533 -2.20 18.93 12.69
C VAL A 533 -1.24 19.71 13.62
N THR A 534 -1.63 19.91 14.87
CA THR A 534 -0.81 20.62 15.87
C THR A 534 -0.35 19.73 17.01
N ASP A 535 -1.12 18.72 17.35
CA ASP A 535 -0.76 17.69 18.35
C ASP A 535 -1.57 16.41 18.08
N TYR A 536 -1.07 15.28 18.57
CA TYR A 536 -1.71 13.98 18.42
C TYR A 536 -1.30 13.03 19.54
N MET A 537 -2.18 12.06 19.83
CA MET A 537 -1.97 11.03 20.83
C MET A 537 -2.79 9.78 20.52
N CYS A 538 -2.31 8.63 20.96
CA CYS A 538 -3.07 7.37 20.96
C CYS A 538 -2.76 6.55 22.21
N ASP A 539 -3.54 5.51 22.47
CA ASP A 539 -3.38 4.63 23.64
C ASP A 539 -2.72 3.28 23.26
N ASN A 540 -1.91 3.24 22.18
CA ASN A 540 -1.24 2.02 21.73
C ASN A 540 -0.14 1.55 22.68
N TYR A 541 0.56 2.49 23.32
CA TYR A 541 1.65 2.22 24.25
C TYR A 541 1.51 3.06 25.53
N GLU A 542 2.09 2.60 26.63
CA GLU A 542 2.20 3.40 27.87
C GLU A 542 3.16 4.59 27.72
N ASP A 543 4.12 4.48 26.81
CA ASP A 543 5.10 5.54 26.50
C ASP A 543 4.53 6.53 25.49
N GLU A 544 4.32 7.78 25.92
CA GLU A 544 3.79 8.87 25.09
C GLU A 544 4.64 9.12 23.84
N LYS A 545 5.97 9.03 23.96
CA LYS A 545 6.86 9.24 22.82
C LYS A 545 6.65 8.16 21.76
N ARG A 546 6.56 6.90 22.17
CA ARG A 546 6.29 5.79 21.25
C ARG A 546 4.94 5.94 20.55
N CYS A 547 3.91 6.42 21.25
CA CYS A 547 2.62 6.72 20.65
C CYS A 547 2.73 7.82 19.58
N LYS A 548 3.47 8.88 19.87
CA LYS A 548 3.71 9.98 18.91
C LYS A 548 4.57 9.52 17.73
N ASP A 549 5.62 8.75 17.96
CA ASP A 549 6.47 8.21 16.91
C ASP A 549 5.65 7.30 15.99
N LEU A 550 4.78 6.42 16.54
CA LEU A 550 3.90 5.55 15.75
C LEU A 550 3.00 6.36 14.80
N PHE A 551 2.36 7.42 15.29
CA PHE A 551 1.51 8.28 14.46
C PHE A 551 2.32 9.06 13.43
N LYS A 552 3.47 9.62 13.83
CA LYS A 552 4.35 10.39 12.95
C LYS A 552 4.86 9.54 11.78
N GLU A 553 5.30 8.32 12.04
CA GLU A 553 5.81 7.41 11.02
C GLU A 553 4.72 6.95 10.04
N ASN A 554 3.55 6.58 10.56
CA ASN A 554 2.55 5.84 9.80
C ASN A 554 1.40 6.71 9.27
N VAL A 555 1.15 7.89 9.85
CA VAL A 555 0.06 8.79 9.44
C VAL A 555 0.60 10.10 8.89
N LEU A 556 1.62 10.68 9.53
CA LEU A 556 2.27 11.90 9.03
C LEU A 556 3.38 11.58 8.01
N PHE A 557 3.75 10.32 7.79
CA PHE A 557 4.85 9.91 6.89
C PHE A 557 6.14 10.69 7.12
N ASN A 558 6.47 10.93 8.40
CA ASN A 558 7.61 11.69 8.89
C ASN A 558 7.56 13.21 8.61
N HIS A 559 6.47 13.76 8.10
CA HIS A 559 6.26 15.20 8.07
C HIS A 559 6.09 15.76 9.48
N ASP A 560 6.44 17.02 9.70
CA ASP A 560 6.23 17.68 11.00
C ASP A 560 4.75 17.99 11.24
N THR A 561 3.98 18.20 10.18
CA THR A 561 2.53 18.40 10.18
C THR A 561 1.96 18.06 8.80
N LEU A 562 0.66 17.77 8.75
CA LEU A 562 -0.12 17.64 7.50
C LEU A 562 -1.36 18.52 7.57
N PRO A 563 -1.82 19.05 6.43
CA PRO A 563 -3.13 19.71 6.33
C PRO A 563 -4.25 18.67 6.28
N ILE A 564 -5.48 19.11 6.54
CA ILE A 564 -6.69 18.40 6.15
C ILE A 564 -6.85 18.53 4.63
N GLY A 565 -6.71 17.45 3.90
CA GLY A 565 -6.92 17.40 2.45
C GLY A 565 -8.39 17.25 2.09
N GLU A 566 -9.16 16.57 2.95
CA GLU A 566 -10.56 16.25 2.72
C GLU A 566 -11.39 16.34 4.00
N PHE A 567 -12.63 16.77 3.85
CA PHE A 567 -13.73 16.54 4.77
C PHE A 567 -14.88 15.88 4.03
N ALA A 568 -15.36 14.75 4.54
CA ALA A 568 -16.45 14.00 3.93
C ALA A 568 -17.52 13.54 4.92
N ILE A 569 -18.68 13.19 4.40
CA ILE A 569 -19.74 12.49 5.13
C ILE A 569 -20.04 11.21 4.36
N GLY A 570 -19.56 10.07 4.90
CA GLY A 570 -19.92 8.75 4.40
C GLY A 570 -21.42 8.52 4.58
N THR A 571 -22.05 7.89 3.60
CA THR A 571 -23.49 7.65 3.54
C THR A 571 -23.83 6.16 3.38
N ASN A 572 -22.83 5.28 3.34
CA ASN A 572 -23.03 3.84 3.18
C ASN A 572 -23.36 3.17 4.52
N THR A 573 -24.57 3.44 5.00
CA THR A 573 -25.10 2.85 6.24
C THR A 573 -25.32 1.34 6.13
N THR A 574 -25.54 0.82 4.92
CA THR A 574 -25.63 -0.63 4.66
C THR A 574 -24.30 -1.31 4.99
N ALA A 575 -23.16 -0.74 4.55
CA ALA A 575 -21.84 -1.24 4.89
C ALA A 575 -21.60 -1.22 6.41
N TYR A 576 -21.96 -0.12 7.08
CA TYR A 576 -21.85 0.01 8.53
C TYR A 576 -22.63 -1.06 9.29
N VAL A 577 -23.90 -1.26 8.93
CA VAL A 577 -24.75 -2.24 9.60
C VAL A 577 -24.27 -3.67 9.34
N SER A 578 -23.92 -3.99 8.10
CA SER A 578 -23.38 -5.31 7.75
C SER A 578 -22.05 -5.59 8.48
N ALA A 579 -21.17 -4.60 8.56
CA ALA A 579 -19.90 -4.72 9.27
C ALA A 579 -20.09 -5.01 10.77
N ASN A 580 -21.05 -4.34 11.42
CA ASN A 580 -21.40 -4.59 12.83
C ASN A 580 -22.10 -5.94 13.02
N ARG A 581 -22.99 -6.35 12.10
CA ARG A 581 -23.68 -7.65 12.14
C ARG A 581 -22.72 -8.84 12.14
N TYR A 582 -21.65 -8.73 11.37
CA TYR A 582 -20.63 -9.79 11.26
C TYR A 582 -19.43 -9.58 12.20
N ASP A 583 -19.43 -8.50 12.99
CA ASP A 583 -18.31 -8.10 13.87
C ASP A 583 -16.97 -7.97 13.12
N ILE A 584 -17.01 -7.33 11.94
CA ILE A 584 -15.86 -7.17 11.05
C ILE A 584 -15.43 -5.71 10.81
N VAL A 585 -16.01 -4.74 11.53
CA VAL A 585 -15.65 -3.31 11.37
C VAL A 585 -14.13 -3.10 11.42
N TYR A 586 -13.46 -3.82 12.32
CA TYR A 586 -12.01 -3.74 12.51
C TYR A 586 -11.18 -4.49 11.46
N LEU A 587 -11.82 -5.26 10.58
CA LEU A 587 -11.15 -5.96 9.48
C LEU A 587 -11.27 -5.20 8.15
N LEU A 588 -12.21 -4.27 8.05
CA LEU A 588 -12.50 -3.58 6.81
C LEU A 588 -11.36 -2.62 6.42
N PRO A 589 -11.04 -2.54 5.12
CA PRO A 589 -10.08 -1.57 4.63
C PRO A 589 -10.67 -0.15 4.70
N ILE A 590 -9.78 0.84 4.69
CA ILE A 590 -10.16 2.25 4.79
C ILE A 590 -11.18 2.65 3.71
N LEU A 591 -11.04 2.10 2.51
CA LEU A 591 -11.94 2.29 1.37
C LEU A 591 -13.44 2.06 1.69
N ILE A 592 -13.75 1.07 2.54
CA ILE A 592 -15.12 0.81 2.98
C ILE A 592 -15.43 1.63 4.24
N VAL A 593 -14.47 1.71 5.17
CA VAL A 593 -14.65 2.41 6.45
C VAL A 593 -14.94 3.89 6.24
N GLU A 594 -14.28 4.56 5.30
CA GLU A 594 -14.53 5.98 4.98
C GLU A 594 -15.98 6.23 4.56
N LYS A 595 -16.63 5.27 3.89
CA LYS A 595 -18.04 5.38 3.48
C LYS A 595 -19.03 5.18 4.64
N MET A 596 -18.56 4.69 5.80
CA MET A 596 -19.40 4.32 6.96
C MET A 596 -19.53 5.43 8.01
N GLY A 597 -19.13 6.66 7.70
CA GLY A 597 -19.24 7.79 8.63
C GLY A 597 -18.54 9.04 8.13
N PRO A 598 -18.61 10.16 8.88
CA PRO A 598 -17.83 11.34 8.55
C PRO A 598 -16.35 11.04 8.74
N HIS A 599 -15.53 11.55 7.83
CA HIS A 599 -14.09 11.35 7.90
C HIS A 599 -13.32 12.62 7.51
N PHE A 600 -12.04 12.62 7.88
CA PHE A 600 -11.08 13.66 7.59
C PHE A 600 -9.83 13.02 7.02
N ALA A 601 -9.43 13.39 5.81
CA ALA A 601 -8.16 12.95 5.26
C ALA A 601 -7.04 13.91 5.63
N LEU A 602 -5.91 13.34 6.05
CA LEU A 602 -4.67 14.09 6.27
C LEU A 602 -3.76 13.98 5.06
N GLY A 603 -3.28 15.12 4.56
CA GLY A 603 -2.39 15.19 3.41
C GLY A 603 -2.97 15.97 2.23
N ASP A 604 -2.80 15.41 1.03
CA ASP A 604 -3.21 16.04 -0.22
C ASP A 604 -4.73 15.99 -0.42
N THR A 605 -5.26 16.89 -1.25
CA THR A 605 -6.67 16.85 -1.65
C THR A 605 -6.96 15.67 -2.56
N CYS A 606 -8.23 15.24 -2.67
CA CYS A 606 -8.67 14.21 -3.60
C CYS A 606 -8.39 14.54 -5.07
N TYR A 607 -8.21 15.83 -5.36
CA TYR A 607 -7.92 16.33 -6.71
C TYR A 607 -6.42 16.53 -6.97
N SER A 608 -5.56 16.07 -6.07
CA SER A 608 -4.12 16.25 -6.14
C SER A 608 -3.55 15.98 -7.53
N ARG A 609 -2.84 16.97 -8.09
CA ARG A 609 -2.27 17.00 -9.44
C ARG A 609 -3.30 16.96 -10.59
N SER A 610 -4.57 17.22 -10.31
CA SER A 610 -5.65 17.37 -11.30
C SER A 610 -6.59 18.52 -10.98
N GLU A 611 -6.23 19.41 -10.06
CA GLU A 611 -7.06 20.50 -9.55
C GLU A 611 -7.49 21.50 -10.64
N ASP A 612 -6.69 21.64 -11.70
CA ASP A 612 -6.98 22.55 -12.82
C ASP A 612 -7.96 21.94 -13.85
N VAL A 613 -8.30 20.65 -13.72
CA VAL A 613 -9.34 19.99 -14.53
C VAL A 613 -10.71 20.29 -13.93
N ALA A 614 -11.63 20.84 -14.74
CA ALA A 614 -12.99 21.06 -14.30
C ALA A 614 -13.72 19.71 -14.13
N VAL A 615 -14.28 19.49 -12.96
CA VAL A 615 -15.06 18.29 -12.59
C VAL A 615 -16.49 18.73 -12.26
N PHE A 616 -17.47 17.89 -12.57
CA PHE A 616 -18.88 18.24 -12.45
C PHE A 616 -19.63 17.12 -11.72
N ASN A 617 -20.52 17.54 -10.82
CA ASN A 617 -21.49 16.62 -10.24
C ASN A 617 -22.51 16.12 -11.27
N PRO A 618 -23.20 15.00 -11.01
CA PRO A 618 -24.24 14.48 -11.91
C PRO A 618 -25.40 15.44 -12.21
N ASP A 619 -25.57 16.51 -11.44
CA ASP A 619 -26.54 17.60 -11.70
C ASP A 619 -26.01 18.68 -12.67
N GLY A 620 -24.77 18.54 -13.12
CA GLY A 620 -24.09 19.44 -14.05
C GLY A 620 -23.43 20.65 -13.42
N LYS A 621 -23.44 20.80 -12.09
CA LYS A 621 -22.71 21.87 -11.41
C LYS A 621 -21.22 21.55 -11.30
N GLU A 622 -20.40 22.59 -11.53
CA GLU A 622 -18.95 22.49 -11.36
C GLU A 622 -18.56 22.45 -9.88
N ILE A 623 -17.71 21.49 -9.51
CA ILE A 623 -17.10 21.38 -8.19
C ILE A 623 -15.98 22.41 -8.12
N ILE A 624 -16.14 23.46 -7.29
CA ILE A 624 -15.17 24.56 -7.19
C ILE A 624 -14.14 24.37 -6.06
N SER A 625 -14.37 23.46 -5.12
CA SER A 625 -13.50 23.18 -3.97
C SER A 625 -12.47 22.08 -4.26
N ARG A 626 -11.81 22.15 -5.42
CA ARG A 626 -10.75 21.21 -5.80
C ARG A 626 -9.41 21.55 -5.15
N ASP A 627 -9.28 22.78 -4.67
CA ASP A 627 -8.08 23.32 -4.02
C ASP A 627 -8.30 23.62 -2.55
N ASN A 628 -7.24 23.54 -1.78
CA ASN A 628 -7.07 24.24 -0.51
C ASN A 628 -5.87 25.18 -0.57
N GLU A 629 -5.54 25.88 0.53
CA GLU A 629 -4.43 26.84 0.56
C GLU A 629 -3.07 26.22 0.26
N VAL A 630 -2.89 24.91 0.54
CA VAL A 630 -1.65 24.19 0.26
C VAL A 630 -1.54 23.80 -1.21
N SER A 631 -2.55 23.16 -1.78
CA SER A 631 -2.51 22.74 -3.19
C SER A 631 -2.38 23.93 -4.15
N LEU A 632 -2.94 25.10 -3.76
CA LEU A 632 -2.77 26.36 -4.49
C LEU A 632 -1.30 26.82 -4.60
N LEU A 633 -0.42 26.40 -3.69
CA LEU A 633 1.02 26.71 -3.75
C LEU A 633 1.68 26.15 -5.02
N ARG A 634 1.07 25.17 -5.72
CA ARG A 634 1.62 24.67 -6.99
C ARG A 634 1.85 25.78 -8.03
N LYS A 635 1.12 26.90 -7.90
CA LYS A 635 1.23 28.07 -8.81
C LYS A 635 2.38 29.03 -8.46
N SER A 636 2.93 28.95 -7.24
CA SER A 636 3.98 29.85 -6.75
C SER A 636 5.18 29.12 -6.14
N GLU A 637 4.95 28.06 -5.39
CA GLU A 637 5.94 27.25 -4.68
C GLU A 637 5.62 25.76 -4.86
N PRO A 638 5.83 25.17 -6.08
CA PRO A 638 5.38 23.81 -6.41
C PRO A 638 5.89 22.72 -5.46
N ASP A 639 7.09 22.91 -4.92
CA ASP A 639 7.74 21.94 -4.00
C ASP A 639 7.03 21.85 -2.64
N LYS A 640 6.13 22.78 -2.33
CA LYS A 640 5.38 22.83 -1.08
C LYS A 640 3.90 22.46 -1.24
N ALA A 641 3.48 22.20 -2.46
CA ALA A 641 2.06 22.03 -2.79
C ALA A 641 1.52 20.63 -2.47
N TYR A 642 2.39 19.63 -2.37
CA TYR A 642 1.99 18.22 -2.23
C TYR A 642 2.83 17.48 -1.21
N TYR A 643 2.16 16.64 -0.41
CA TYR A 643 2.76 15.74 0.56
C TYR A 643 2.89 14.31 0.04
N ASN A 644 2.19 13.99 -1.07
CA ASN A 644 2.09 12.67 -1.69
C ASN A 644 1.59 11.58 -0.72
N CYS A 645 0.69 11.97 0.16
CA CYS A 645 -0.05 11.09 1.06
C CYS A 645 -1.48 11.60 1.23
N HIS A 646 -2.39 10.67 1.55
CA HIS A 646 -3.79 10.91 1.85
C HIS A 646 -4.25 9.79 2.77
N THR A 647 -4.69 10.12 3.98
CA THR A 647 -5.04 9.11 5.00
C THR A 647 -6.33 9.51 5.70
N ASP A 648 -7.39 8.72 5.50
CA ASP A 648 -8.72 8.97 6.04
C ASP A 648 -8.86 8.46 7.47
N ILE A 649 -9.40 9.31 8.33
CA ILE A 649 -9.73 8.99 9.72
C ILE A 649 -11.24 9.13 9.89
N THR A 650 -11.94 8.01 9.98
CA THR A 650 -13.41 7.94 10.03
C THR A 650 -13.93 7.85 11.44
N ILE A 651 -15.00 8.59 11.74
CA ILE A 651 -15.78 8.50 12.98
C ILE A 651 -16.97 7.57 12.72
N PRO A 652 -17.11 6.43 13.41
CA PRO A 652 -18.25 5.55 13.23
C PRO A 652 -19.57 6.20 13.69
N TYR A 653 -20.71 5.79 13.10
CA TYR A 653 -22.01 6.44 13.35
C TYR A 653 -22.44 6.45 14.82
N ASP A 654 -22.11 5.42 15.59
CA ASP A 654 -22.42 5.32 17.03
C ASP A 654 -21.58 6.27 17.90
N GLU A 655 -20.50 6.83 17.36
CA GLU A 655 -19.68 7.85 17.99
C GLU A 655 -20.04 9.29 17.57
N ILE A 656 -21.01 9.46 16.63
CA ILE A 656 -21.41 10.78 16.12
C ILE A 656 -22.59 11.32 16.95
N GLY A 657 -22.37 12.40 17.67
CA GLY A 657 -23.41 13.16 18.34
C GLY A 657 -24.20 14.04 17.38
N ARG A 658 -23.47 14.82 16.55
CA ARG A 658 -24.12 15.78 15.62
C ARG A 658 -23.20 16.20 14.48
N ILE A 659 -23.79 16.27 13.29
CA ILE A 659 -23.22 17.01 12.15
C ILE A 659 -24.23 18.07 11.74
N SER A 660 -23.81 19.33 11.70
CA SER A 660 -24.67 20.46 11.34
C SER A 660 -23.95 21.47 10.47
N VAL A 661 -24.69 22.06 9.56
CA VAL A 661 -24.30 23.20 8.74
C VAL A 661 -24.68 24.49 9.46
N VAL A 662 -23.76 25.44 9.53
CA VAL A 662 -24.04 26.83 9.93
C VAL A 662 -23.85 27.70 8.72
N ASP A 663 -24.92 28.37 8.28
CA ASP A 663 -24.90 29.25 7.12
C ASP A 663 -24.41 30.68 7.47
N TYR A 664 -24.18 31.52 6.46
CA TYR A 664 -23.73 32.90 6.62
C TYR A 664 -24.71 33.82 7.39
N SER A 665 -25.93 33.36 7.68
CA SER A 665 -26.85 34.05 8.57
C SER A 665 -26.76 33.61 10.04
N GLY A 666 -25.98 32.56 10.31
CA GLY A 666 -25.87 31.92 11.61
C GLY A 666 -26.98 30.88 11.86
N LYS A 667 -27.79 30.54 10.86
CA LYS A 667 -28.80 29.49 10.99
C LYS A 667 -28.10 28.13 10.96
N GLU A 668 -28.46 27.28 11.92
CA GLU A 668 -27.94 25.92 12.02
C GLU A 668 -28.96 24.90 11.49
N THR A 669 -28.51 23.99 10.61
CA THR A 669 -29.30 22.89 10.04
C THR A 669 -28.58 21.57 10.31
N SER A 670 -29.22 20.64 11.01
CA SER A 670 -28.65 19.33 11.31
C SER A 670 -28.80 18.37 10.13
N ILE A 671 -27.72 17.67 9.80
CA ILE A 671 -27.68 16.56 8.81
C ILE A 671 -27.77 15.23 9.55
N ILE A 672 -26.93 15.04 10.57
CA ILE A 672 -26.89 13.84 11.41
C ILE A 672 -27.08 14.25 12.86
N GLN A 673 -27.84 13.44 13.61
CA GLN A 673 -28.03 13.59 15.05
C GLN A 673 -28.05 12.19 15.71
N ASN A 674 -27.19 12.00 16.72
CA ASN A 674 -27.04 10.71 17.41
C ASN A 674 -26.90 9.53 16.43
N GLY A 675 -26.01 9.67 15.45
CA GLY A 675 -25.69 8.64 14.46
C GLY A 675 -26.79 8.36 13.42
N ARG A 676 -27.82 9.21 13.31
CA ARG A 676 -28.92 9.05 12.33
C ARG A 676 -29.06 10.28 11.46
N PHE A 677 -29.34 10.07 10.18
CA PHE A 677 -29.65 11.14 9.24
C PHE A 677 -31.04 11.73 9.59
N VAL A 678 -31.08 13.05 9.81
CA VAL A 678 -32.29 13.77 10.20
C VAL A 678 -32.73 14.80 9.16
N LEU A 679 -31.96 14.97 8.09
CA LEU A 679 -32.30 15.86 7.00
C LEU A 679 -33.46 15.29 6.18
N SER A 680 -34.43 16.12 5.84
CA SER A 680 -35.58 15.69 5.04
C SER A 680 -35.16 15.12 3.68
N GLY A 681 -35.64 13.91 3.35
CA GLY A 681 -35.33 13.21 2.10
C GLY A 681 -34.07 12.35 2.17
N THR A 682 -33.50 12.13 3.37
CA THR A 682 -32.38 11.19 3.60
C THR A 682 -32.82 9.94 4.36
N ASP A 683 -34.13 9.71 4.52
CA ASP A 683 -34.72 8.64 5.33
C ASP A 683 -34.21 7.25 4.95
N MET A 684 -33.98 6.99 3.64
CA MET A 684 -33.47 5.72 3.16
C MET A 684 -32.10 5.35 3.77
N LEU A 685 -31.29 6.33 4.18
CA LEU A 685 -30.01 6.08 4.82
C LEU A 685 -30.16 5.54 6.25
N ASN A 686 -31.36 5.64 6.83
CA ASN A 686 -31.65 5.07 8.14
C ASN A 686 -32.26 3.66 8.06
N GLU A 687 -32.81 3.24 6.90
CA GLU A 687 -33.43 1.93 6.73
C GLU A 687 -32.53 0.76 7.19
N PRO A 688 -31.21 0.72 6.85
CA PRO A 688 -30.36 -0.39 7.29
C PRO A 688 -30.21 -0.54 8.81
N PHE A 689 -30.43 0.54 9.58
CA PHE A 689 -30.35 0.47 11.05
C PHE A 689 -31.60 -0.15 11.70
N GLU A 690 -32.68 -0.32 10.94
CA GLU A 690 -33.94 -0.87 11.42
C GLU A 690 -34.02 -2.41 11.23
N ASP A 691 -33.11 -2.95 10.37
CA ASP A 691 -32.98 -4.40 10.08
C ASP A 691 -32.05 -5.10 11.09
#